data_c016c3a68c186f8675b92feb301c1bec
#
_entry.id   c016c3a68c186f8675b92feb301c1bec
#
_cell.length_a   1.000
_cell.length_b   1.000
_cell.length_c   1.000
_cell.angle_alpha   90.00
_cell.angle_beta   90.00
_cell.angle_gamma   90.00
#
_symmetry.space_group_name_H-M   'P 1'
#
loop_
_entity.id
_entity.type
_entity.pdbx_description
1 polymer ?
#
loop_
_entity_poly.entity_id
_entity_poly.type
_entity_poly.pdbx_seq_one_letter_code
_entity_poly.pdbx_strand_id
1 'polypeptide(L)'
;MKRFIIGISAIILLLFIGFIAVFYGGFYVDSGRDNHVNTFVRTENKEILIKDKDEWKPFEVRGIDMGSGIPGEWSTDYAITKETYLHWFQLIQEAGANTLRVYSVQNPSFYKAFYEYNSQHEEPLYLLQGIWVNDYIQNSRVDAYADSFAGKLLDNCLVTVDVIHGKRLIINNDADTSTGLYLHDVSKWVLGYIIGNGWEDTTVAYTDEKYPDMEPYKGTYLTASKDASAFESLLAETGDRMLHYESTRYDEQRLISFSSGNATDPFDYPKEIAEYFRKCARIDTEHITATDKFISGQFASYSASPYDQDYFSCMEYTTWNSLSDKKIDFSDCITPDGKRNTYLAYLRLLNEHHTMPVLAVEFGAATGRGEIQENQVTSRGLGYYSEKEQGKILVDCYEDIMAAGLSGGCVYSWQDEWFKHTWNTMYAVDLSRNIYWEDAQTNDQHFGLLAFDCGEKESVCYVDGDTSEWTDKDMVIQYEDGSFISVKYDASDVYLYLHKKDFDLEKDTLYVPVDTTPKTGSTRMENCTAEFERPTDFVLILNGKDNTRLLVQDRYNPIHANYEEDITGEDPYIDPPAKDSAVFENICMVLRDVIGQYQDAATPLKTFESGKLHYGNGNPSASAYDSRADFICNGDDVEIRIPWQLLNFSDPSRMQIHDDYYDGNYGIEAVGIKEMFIGFGSEGNTIEMGCLKLKGWENTVPYHERLKEAYQVLKTYWTGKEYE
;
A
#
# COMPACT_ATOMS: atom_id res chain seq x y z
N MET A 1 38.39 -44.57 -23.84
CA MET A 1 38.45 -43.77 -22.63
C MET A 1 37.51 -42.52 -22.69
N LYS A 2 37.66 -41.55 -23.65
CA LYS A 2 36.75 -40.36 -23.75
C LYS A 2 35.26 -40.74 -23.88
N ARG A 3 34.85 -41.67 -24.74
CA ARG A 3 33.43 -42.10 -24.89
C ARG A 3 32.88 -42.76 -23.63
N PHE A 4 33.70 -43.48 -22.87
CA PHE A 4 33.32 -44.13 -21.62
C PHE A 4 33.13 -43.09 -20.50
N ILE A 5 34.01 -42.06 -20.41
CA ILE A 5 33.88 -40.93 -19.47
C ILE A 5 32.61 -40.13 -19.80
N ILE A 6 32.33 -39.85 -21.09
CA ILE A 6 31.12 -39.14 -21.51
C ILE A 6 29.87 -39.93 -21.10
N GLY A 7 29.89 -41.27 -21.30
CA GLY A 7 28.78 -42.15 -20.91
C GLY A 7 28.52 -42.10 -19.39
N ILE A 8 29.55 -42.24 -18.59
CA ILE A 8 29.44 -42.13 -17.10
C ILE A 8 28.94 -40.74 -16.69
N SER A 9 29.49 -39.66 -17.26
CA SER A 9 29.04 -38.30 -16.96
C SER A 9 27.55 -38.09 -17.33
N ALA A 10 27.10 -38.66 -18.45
CA ALA A 10 25.69 -38.61 -18.85
C ALA A 10 24.78 -39.37 -17.90
N ILE A 11 25.20 -40.55 -17.39
CA ILE A 11 24.46 -41.33 -16.41
C ILE A 11 24.37 -40.57 -15.07
N ILE A 12 25.50 -40.01 -14.61
CA ILE A 12 25.52 -39.18 -13.37
C ILE A 12 24.60 -37.97 -13.49
N LEU A 13 24.64 -37.30 -14.66
CA LEU A 13 23.75 -36.16 -14.92
C LEU A 13 22.27 -36.55 -14.93
N LEU A 14 21.92 -37.70 -15.55
CA LEU A 14 20.55 -38.21 -15.55
C LEU A 14 20.07 -38.63 -14.17
N LEU A 15 20.95 -39.24 -13.35
CA LEU A 15 20.64 -39.55 -11.95
C LEU A 15 20.46 -38.28 -11.11
N PHE A 16 21.29 -37.26 -11.35
CA PHE A 16 21.17 -35.97 -10.69
C PHE A 16 19.89 -35.24 -11.07
N ILE A 17 19.55 -35.20 -12.36
CA ILE A 17 18.26 -34.66 -12.86
C ILE A 17 17.08 -35.43 -12.25
N GLY A 18 17.15 -36.79 -12.25
CA GLY A 18 16.14 -37.61 -11.60
C GLY A 18 16.01 -37.33 -10.09
N PHE A 19 17.12 -37.15 -9.40
CA PHE A 19 17.13 -36.76 -8.00
C PHE A 19 16.43 -35.42 -7.78
N ILE A 20 16.79 -34.39 -8.56
CA ILE A 20 16.15 -33.08 -8.46
C ILE A 20 14.65 -33.21 -8.77
N ALA A 21 14.27 -33.89 -9.83
CA ALA A 21 12.87 -34.06 -10.21
C ALA A 21 12.04 -34.78 -9.11
N VAL A 22 12.61 -35.75 -8.44
CA VAL A 22 11.92 -36.49 -7.38
C VAL A 22 11.89 -35.72 -6.06
N PHE A 23 13.01 -35.11 -5.67
CA PHE A 23 13.13 -34.49 -4.33
C PHE A 23 12.72 -33.01 -4.31
N TYR A 24 12.81 -32.31 -5.46
CA TYR A 24 12.51 -30.87 -5.57
C TYR A 24 11.45 -30.54 -6.61
N GLY A 25 10.99 -31.50 -7.40
CA GLY A 25 9.93 -31.32 -8.40
C GLY A 25 8.50 -31.48 -7.88
N GLY A 26 8.32 -31.57 -6.56
CA GLY A 26 7.00 -31.73 -5.94
C GLY A 26 6.42 -33.14 -6.05
N PHE A 27 7.21 -34.14 -6.53
CA PHE A 27 6.74 -35.52 -6.61
C PHE A 27 6.57 -36.11 -5.21
N TYR A 28 5.37 -36.57 -4.91
CA TYR A 28 5.01 -37.20 -3.64
C TYR A 28 4.04 -38.37 -3.89
N VAL A 29 4.24 -39.47 -3.15
CA VAL A 29 3.33 -40.61 -3.14
C VAL A 29 2.85 -40.80 -1.71
N ASP A 30 1.58 -40.56 -1.48
CA ASP A 30 0.95 -40.89 -0.22
C ASP A 30 0.95 -42.40 -0.02
N SER A 31 1.60 -42.85 1.05
CA SER A 31 1.71 -44.27 1.42
C SER A 31 0.61 -44.74 2.37
N GLY A 32 -0.31 -43.84 2.74
CA GLY A 32 -1.39 -44.10 3.70
C GLY A 32 -0.90 -44.49 5.11
N ARG A 33 0.31 -44.02 5.51
CA ARG A 33 0.82 -44.27 6.84
C ARG A 33 0.13 -43.33 7.85
N ASP A 34 -0.27 -43.88 8.99
CA ASP A 34 -0.65 -43.09 10.15
C ASP A 34 0.66 -42.55 10.78
N ASN A 35 0.97 -41.28 10.45
CA ASN A 35 2.15 -40.61 10.94
C ASN A 35 1.84 -39.90 12.27
N HIS A 36 2.84 -39.81 13.14
CA HIS A 36 2.75 -38.95 14.33
C HIS A 36 3.03 -37.51 13.88
N VAL A 37 1.96 -36.74 13.80
CA VAL A 37 2.05 -35.33 13.38
C VAL A 37 2.50 -34.47 14.56
N ASN A 38 3.43 -33.57 14.32
CA ASN A 38 3.96 -32.60 15.29
C ASN A 38 3.47 -31.20 14.96
N THR A 39 3.37 -30.37 15.99
CA THR A 39 3.22 -28.92 15.86
C THR A 39 3.91 -28.21 17.00
N PHE A 40 4.39 -27.00 16.74
CA PHE A 40 4.90 -26.08 17.77
C PHE A 40 3.94 -24.90 18.04
N VAL A 41 2.84 -24.81 17.29
CA VAL A 41 1.82 -23.77 17.40
C VAL A 41 0.44 -24.39 17.37
N ARG A 42 -0.47 -23.90 18.22
CA ARG A 42 -1.87 -24.32 18.20
C ARG A 42 -2.80 -23.21 18.64
N THR A 43 -4.07 -23.37 18.37
CA THR A 43 -5.12 -22.53 18.94
C THR A 43 -5.78 -23.23 20.12
N GLU A 44 -6.14 -22.45 21.13
CA GLU A 44 -6.98 -22.92 22.25
C GLU A 44 -7.94 -21.80 22.65
N ASN A 45 -9.23 -22.04 22.45
CA ASN A 45 -10.25 -20.99 22.53
C ASN A 45 -9.91 -19.82 21.58
N LYS A 46 -9.77 -18.60 22.11
CA LYS A 46 -9.42 -17.39 21.34
C LYS A 46 -7.95 -17.01 21.43
N GLU A 47 -7.10 -17.93 21.80
CA GLU A 47 -5.65 -17.69 21.94
C GLU A 47 -4.85 -18.52 20.96
N ILE A 48 -3.78 -17.91 20.44
CA ILE A 48 -2.70 -18.61 19.75
C ILE A 48 -1.67 -18.99 20.81
N LEU A 49 -1.28 -20.25 20.83
CA LEU A 49 -0.27 -20.78 21.75
C LEU A 49 0.94 -21.26 20.97
N ILE A 50 2.13 -20.92 21.43
CA ILE A 50 3.39 -21.49 20.94
C ILE A 50 4.04 -22.37 21.99
N LYS A 51 4.74 -23.40 21.53
CA LYS A 51 5.47 -24.33 22.40
C LYS A 51 6.84 -23.78 22.71
N ASP A 52 7.07 -23.43 23.97
CA ASP A 52 8.38 -23.10 24.52
C ASP A 52 8.86 -24.27 25.38
N LYS A 53 9.83 -25.04 24.86
CA LYS A 53 10.28 -26.31 25.43
C LYS A 53 9.13 -27.33 25.55
N ASP A 54 8.61 -27.55 26.75
CA ASP A 54 7.52 -28.48 27.03
C ASP A 54 6.22 -27.78 27.47
N GLU A 55 6.20 -26.44 27.48
CA GLU A 55 5.04 -25.62 27.89
C GLU A 55 4.42 -24.87 26.71
N TRP A 56 3.09 -24.78 26.73
CA TRP A 56 2.34 -23.95 25.80
C TRP A 56 2.12 -22.56 26.39
N LYS A 57 2.49 -21.51 25.67
CA LYS A 57 2.37 -20.12 26.11
C LYS A 57 1.53 -19.31 25.14
N PRO A 58 0.68 -18.41 25.64
CA PRO A 58 -0.01 -17.45 24.78
C PRO A 58 0.99 -16.64 23.96
N PHE A 59 0.64 -16.41 22.70
CA PHE A 59 1.45 -15.67 21.75
C PHE A 59 0.64 -14.53 21.13
N GLU A 60 1.04 -13.32 21.45
CA GLU A 60 0.51 -12.08 20.86
C GLU A 60 1.27 -11.76 19.58
N VAL A 61 0.56 -11.62 18.47
CA VAL A 61 1.18 -11.27 17.18
C VAL A 61 1.43 -9.78 17.10
N ARG A 62 2.70 -9.37 17.11
CA ARG A 62 3.19 -8.04 16.74
C ARG A 62 3.84 -8.18 15.38
N GLY A 63 2.99 -8.11 14.35
CA GLY A 63 3.36 -8.44 12.99
C GLY A 63 3.68 -7.21 12.15
N ILE A 64 4.47 -7.42 11.10
CA ILE A 64 4.70 -6.45 10.03
C ILE A 64 4.56 -7.17 8.69
N ASP A 65 3.76 -6.59 7.80
CA ASP A 65 3.59 -7.05 6.43
C ASP A 65 4.79 -6.59 5.60
N MET A 66 5.36 -7.51 4.84
CA MET A 66 6.50 -7.23 3.97
C MET A 66 6.10 -7.49 2.51
N GLY A 67 6.20 -6.44 1.71
CA GLY A 67 6.04 -6.53 0.26
C GLY A 67 7.30 -7.04 -0.45
N SER A 68 7.23 -7.09 -1.77
CA SER A 68 8.34 -7.55 -2.63
C SER A 68 8.82 -6.49 -3.61
N GLY A 69 8.18 -5.30 -3.66
CA GLY A 69 8.56 -4.19 -4.51
C GLY A 69 9.64 -3.30 -3.88
N ILE A 70 10.53 -2.79 -4.74
CA ILE A 70 11.52 -1.74 -4.43
C ILE A 70 11.58 -0.75 -5.59
N PRO A 71 12.12 0.47 -5.43
CA PRO A 71 12.24 1.42 -6.54
C PRO A 71 12.93 0.84 -7.76
N GLY A 72 12.31 1.02 -8.94
CA GLY A 72 12.82 0.50 -10.20
C GLY A 72 12.47 -0.95 -10.53
N GLU A 73 11.84 -1.68 -9.60
CA GLU A 73 11.51 -3.10 -9.75
C GLU A 73 10.06 -3.38 -9.34
N TRP A 74 9.35 -4.18 -10.11
CA TRP A 74 7.99 -4.61 -9.77
C TRP A 74 8.01 -5.63 -8.62
N SER A 75 6.92 -5.72 -7.89
CA SER A 75 6.76 -6.75 -6.86
C SER A 75 6.92 -8.18 -7.41
N THR A 76 6.56 -8.39 -8.67
CA THR A 76 6.69 -9.68 -9.38
C THR A 76 8.10 -10.00 -9.86
N ASP A 77 9.03 -9.04 -9.80
CA ASP A 77 10.44 -9.26 -10.13
C ASP A 77 11.20 -9.92 -8.97
N TYR A 78 10.66 -9.81 -7.75
CA TYR A 78 11.26 -10.37 -6.53
C TYR A 78 12.75 -10.01 -6.39
N ALA A 79 13.08 -8.74 -6.62
CA ALA A 79 14.47 -8.28 -6.77
C ALA A 79 15.22 -8.09 -5.44
N ILE A 80 14.54 -8.18 -4.30
CA ILE A 80 15.14 -7.94 -2.98
C ILE A 80 16.24 -8.97 -2.69
N THR A 81 17.41 -8.47 -2.28
CA THR A 81 18.58 -9.31 -2.03
C THR A 81 18.56 -9.96 -0.65
N LYS A 82 19.36 -11.01 -0.46
CA LYS A 82 19.51 -11.65 0.86
C LYS A 82 20.05 -10.68 1.91
N GLU A 83 21.01 -9.86 1.54
CA GLU A 83 21.64 -8.87 2.41
C GLU A 83 20.63 -7.81 2.87
N THR A 84 19.78 -7.35 1.97
CA THR A 84 18.67 -6.43 2.28
C THR A 84 17.68 -7.06 3.26
N TYR A 85 17.25 -8.32 3.01
CA TYR A 85 16.37 -9.03 3.94
C TYR A 85 16.98 -9.19 5.33
N LEU A 86 18.26 -9.53 5.44
CA LEU A 86 18.94 -9.66 6.75
C LEU A 86 18.96 -8.33 7.49
N HIS A 87 19.22 -7.22 6.79
CA HIS A 87 19.17 -5.88 7.37
C HIS A 87 17.75 -5.53 7.84
N TRP A 88 16.76 -5.78 7.02
CA TRP A 88 15.35 -5.49 7.36
C TRP A 88 14.86 -6.35 8.55
N PHE A 89 15.19 -7.62 8.59
CA PHE A 89 14.80 -8.48 9.73
C PHE A 89 15.37 -7.97 11.06
N GLN A 90 16.60 -7.46 11.05
CA GLN A 90 17.19 -6.83 12.22
C GLN A 90 16.38 -5.60 12.65
N LEU A 91 16.09 -4.69 11.74
CA LEU A 91 15.33 -3.47 12.05
C LEU A 91 13.91 -3.79 12.52
N ILE A 92 13.24 -4.73 11.89
CA ILE A 92 11.89 -5.17 12.25
C ILE A 92 11.87 -5.76 13.68
N GLN A 93 12.82 -6.61 14.02
CA GLN A 93 12.93 -7.15 15.37
C GLN A 93 13.31 -6.09 16.41
N GLU A 94 14.16 -5.13 16.04
CA GLU A 94 14.49 -3.97 16.87
C GLU A 94 13.29 -3.07 17.16
N ALA A 95 12.32 -2.99 16.24
CA ALA A 95 11.05 -2.32 16.47
C ALA A 95 10.15 -3.03 17.49
N GLY A 96 10.49 -4.24 17.91
CA GLY A 96 9.71 -5.06 18.84
C GLY A 96 8.71 -5.98 18.15
N ALA A 97 8.72 -6.08 16.82
CA ALA A 97 7.94 -7.07 16.10
C ALA A 97 8.49 -8.49 16.34
N ASN A 98 7.59 -9.46 16.35
CA ASN A 98 7.93 -10.88 16.52
C ASN A 98 7.47 -11.73 15.31
N THR A 99 6.73 -11.15 14.38
CA THR A 99 6.13 -11.87 13.26
C THR A 99 6.26 -11.07 11.97
N LEU A 100 6.59 -11.75 10.88
CA LEU A 100 6.48 -11.24 9.52
C LEU A 100 5.26 -11.86 8.85
N ARG A 101 4.60 -11.10 8.00
CA ARG A 101 3.65 -11.66 7.03
C ARG A 101 4.13 -11.35 5.62
N VAL A 102 4.05 -12.34 4.73
CA VAL A 102 4.27 -12.17 3.29
C VAL A 102 3.05 -12.68 2.53
N TYR A 103 2.77 -12.09 1.36
CA TYR A 103 1.54 -12.33 0.60
C TYR A 103 1.59 -13.58 -0.27
N SER A 104 2.79 -13.95 -0.71
CA SER A 104 3.02 -15.06 -1.63
C SER A 104 4.38 -15.69 -1.37
N VAL A 105 4.72 -16.72 -2.12
CA VAL A 105 6.05 -17.33 -2.10
C VAL A 105 7.09 -16.31 -2.59
N GLN A 106 7.95 -15.86 -1.67
CA GLN A 106 9.04 -14.94 -1.92
C GLN A 106 10.20 -15.63 -2.65
N ASN A 107 11.21 -14.88 -3.09
CA ASN A 107 12.39 -15.45 -3.73
C ASN A 107 13.21 -16.35 -2.75
N PRO A 108 14.06 -17.27 -3.26
CA PRO A 108 14.89 -18.13 -2.41
C PRO A 108 15.80 -17.36 -1.45
N SER A 109 16.15 -16.09 -1.78
CA SER A 109 16.97 -15.23 -0.93
C SER A 109 16.26 -14.88 0.38
N PHE A 110 14.93 -14.68 0.36
CA PHE A 110 14.12 -14.45 1.55
C PHE A 110 14.22 -15.62 2.52
N TYR A 111 13.90 -16.84 2.09
CA TYR A 111 13.92 -18.02 2.96
C TYR A 111 15.32 -18.35 3.44
N LYS A 112 16.35 -18.11 2.63
CA LYS A 112 17.74 -18.23 3.03
C LYS A 112 18.11 -17.24 4.12
N ALA A 113 17.76 -15.94 3.92
CA ALA A 113 17.99 -14.90 4.91
C ALA A 113 17.24 -15.20 6.21
N PHE A 114 15.97 -15.60 6.12
CA PHE A 114 15.13 -15.93 7.27
C PHE A 114 15.69 -17.11 8.08
N TYR A 115 16.18 -18.15 7.39
CA TYR A 115 16.87 -19.27 8.01
C TYR A 115 18.18 -18.84 8.69
N GLU A 116 19.03 -18.07 8.00
CA GLU A 116 20.30 -17.58 8.53
C GLU A 116 20.07 -16.69 9.76
N TYR A 117 19.14 -15.74 9.66
CA TYR A 117 18.78 -14.83 10.74
C TYR A 117 18.33 -15.58 11.99
N ASN A 118 17.26 -16.37 11.88
CA ASN A 118 16.67 -17.08 13.01
C ASN A 118 17.58 -18.15 13.62
N SER A 119 18.52 -18.72 12.84
CA SER A 119 19.48 -19.68 13.34
C SER A 119 20.56 -19.05 14.25
N GLN A 120 20.68 -17.72 14.25
CA GLN A 120 21.67 -16.97 15.04
C GLN A 120 21.05 -16.21 16.22
N HIS A 121 19.70 -16.17 16.32
CA HIS A 121 18.99 -15.44 17.35
C HIS A 121 18.23 -16.40 18.28
N GLU A 122 18.28 -16.14 19.58
CA GLU A 122 17.56 -16.94 20.60
C GLU A 122 16.04 -16.69 20.52
N GLU A 123 15.63 -15.44 20.24
CA GLU A 123 14.25 -15.05 19.97
C GLU A 123 14.06 -14.94 18.45
N PRO A 124 13.36 -15.88 17.81
CA PRO A 124 13.19 -15.86 16.38
C PRO A 124 12.09 -14.89 15.95
N LEU A 125 12.18 -14.39 14.72
CA LEU A 125 11.02 -13.87 13.99
C LEU A 125 10.18 -15.05 13.51
N TYR A 126 8.87 -14.99 13.69
CA TYR A 126 7.95 -15.97 13.13
C TYR A 126 7.41 -15.49 11.76
N LEU A 127 6.82 -16.40 11.00
CA LEU A 127 6.27 -16.12 9.67
C LEU A 127 4.80 -16.55 9.57
N LEU A 128 3.96 -15.66 9.10
CA LEU A 128 2.66 -15.94 8.53
C LEU A 128 2.82 -15.93 7.00
N GLN A 129 2.67 -17.11 6.39
CA GLN A 129 2.89 -17.30 4.97
C GLN A 129 1.58 -17.16 4.20
N GLY A 130 1.46 -16.12 3.41
CA GLY A 130 0.33 -15.92 2.50
C GLY A 130 0.38 -16.84 1.30
N ILE A 131 -0.80 -17.16 0.77
CA ILE A 131 -1.02 -17.94 -0.44
C ILE A 131 -2.10 -17.23 -1.24
N TRP A 132 -1.75 -16.77 -2.41
CA TRP A 132 -2.64 -15.97 -3.25
C TRP A 132 -2.88 -16.64 -4.61
N VAL A 133 -4.00 -16.31 -5.20
CA VAL A 133 -4.35 -16.59 -6.60
C VAL A 133 -5.11 -15.37 -7.12
N ASN A 134 -4.92 -15.06 -8.41
CA ASN A 134 -5.69 -13.97 -9.02
C ASN A 134 -7.17 -14.34 -9.10
N ASP A 135 -8.00 -13.67 -8.33
CA ASP A 135 -9.45 -13.86 -8.23
C ASP A 135 -10.27 -12.77 -8.93
N TYR A 136 -9.60 -11.81 -9.59
CA TYR A 136 -10.24 -10.73 -10.34
C TYR A 136 -9.86 -10.78 -11.83
N ILE A 137 -10.86 -10.68 -12.69
CA ILE A 137 -10.69 -10.46 -14.13
C ILE A 137 -11.61 -9.32 -14.56
N GLN A 138 -11.03 -8.25 -15.06
CA GLN A 138 -11.79 -7.07 -15.50
C GLN A 138 -12.90 -7.45 -16.51
N ASN A 139 -14.12 -6.97 -16.26
CA ASN A 139 -15.32 -7.22 -17.07
C ASN A 139 -15.67 -8.71 -17.24
N SER A 140 -15.25 -9.56 -16.32
CA SER A 140 -15.54 -11.00 -16.33
C SER A 140 -15.98 -11.48 -14.96
N ARG A 141 -16.64 -12.64 -14.93
CA ARG A 141 -17.02 -13.33 -13.68
C ARG A 141 -16.10 -14.53 -13.52
N VAL A 142 -15.45 -14.62 -12.37
CA VAL A 142 -14.57 -15.73 -12.04
C VAL A 142 -15.38 -16.83 -11.35
N ASP A 143 -15.31 -18.04 -11.89
CA ASP A 143 -15.86 -19.24 -11.25
C ASP A 143 -14.76 -19.89 -10.41
N ALA A 144 -14.91 -19.84 -9.09
CA ALA A 144 -13.90 -20.39 -8.20
C ALA A 144 -13.73 -21.91 -8.29
N TYR A 145 -14.71 -22.66 -8.84
CA TYR A 145 -14.56 -24.08 -9.10
C TYR A 145 -13.92 -24.41 -10.46
N ALA A 146 -13.60 -23.41 -11.27
CA ALA A 146 -12.81 -23.63 -12.47
C ALA A 146 -11.38 -24.09 -12.11
N ASP A 147 -10.80 -24.96 -12.93
CA ASP A 147 -9.44 -25.48 -12.72
C ASP A 147 -8.38 -24.35 -12.71
N SER A 148 -8.63 -23.28 -13.47
CA SER A 148 -7.78 -22.07 -13.46
C SER A 148 -7.78 -21.32 -12.13
N PHE A 149 -8.77 -21.53 -11.27
CA PHE A 149 -8.83 -20.96 -9.93
C PHE A 149 -8.58 -22.04 -8.87
N ALA A 150 -9.50 -23.02 -8.69
CA ALA A 150 -9.39 -24.04 -7.65
C ALA A 150 -8.11 -24.90 -7.79
N GLY A 151 -7.79 -25.33 -9.02
CA GLY A 151 -6.58 -26.10 -9.30
C GLY A 151 -5.32 -25.29 -9.01
N LYS A 152 -5.28 -24.01 -9.46
CA LYS A 152 -4.16 -23.12 -9.22
C LYS A 152 -3.98 -22.79 -7.73
N LEU A 153 -5.07 -22.50 -7.02
CA LEU A 153 -5.04 -22.23 -5.58
C LEU A 153 -4.46 -23.41 -4.79
N LEU A 154 -4.94 -24.62 -5.11
CA LEU A 154 -4.41 -25.82 -4.47
C LEU A 154 -2.93 -26.05 -4.81
N ASP A 155 -2.53 -25.88 -6.08
CA ASP A 155 -1.13 -26.01 -6.48
C ASP A 155 -0.25 -25.01 -5.72
N ASN A 156 -0.69 -23.75 -5.59
CA ASN A 156 0.03 -22.74 -4.79
C ASN A 156 0.13 -23.16 -3.31
N CYS A 157 -0.91 -23.76 -2.73
CA CYS A 157 -0.86 -24.30 -1.37
C CYS A 157 0.21 -25.39 -1.24
N LEU A 158 0.24 -26.36 -2.13
CA LEU A 158 1.20 -27.49 -2.09
C LEU A 158 2.63 -27.01 -2.36
N VAL A 159 2.80 -26.08 -3.29
CA VAL A 159 4.09 -25.42 -3.57
C VAL A 159 4.61 -24.69 -2.33
N THR A 160 3.75 -23.94 -1.66
CA THR A 160 4.11 -23.19 -0.45
C THR A 160 4.57 -24.13 0.67
N VAL A 161 3.87 -25.24 0.89
CA VAL A 161 4.32 -26.27 1.87
C VAL A 161 5.73 -26.76 1.55
N ASP A 162 5.99 -27.15 0.29
CA ASP A 162 7.32 -27.59 -0.10
C ASP A 162 8.41 -26.52 0.05
N VAL A 163 8.07 -25.25 -0.23
CA VAL A 163 8.98 -24.12 -0.12
C VAL A 163 9.43 -23.92 1.33
N ILE A 164 8.49 -23.88 2.28
CA ILE A 164 8.83 -23.66 3.69
C ILE A 164 9.66 -24.81 4.29
N HIS A 165 9.48 -26.04 3.74
CA HIS A 165 10.31 -27.21 4.09
C HIS A 165 11.62 -27.30 3.28
N GLY A 166 11.93 -26.30 2.45
CA GLY A 166 13.17 -26.27 1.68
C GLY A 166 13.30 -27.36 0.63
N LYS A 167 12.20 -27.80 0.02
CA LYS A 167 12.17 -28.93 -0.94
C LYS A 167 11.42 -28.61 -2.23
N ARG A 168 11.67 -27.43 -2.80
CA ARG A 168 10.99 -27.04 -4.04
C ARG A 168 11.92 -26.40 -5.06
N LEU A 169 11.75 -26.77 -6.33
CA LEU A 169 12.25 -26.07 -7.51
C LEU A 169 11.05 -25.50 -8.26
N ILE A 170 11.00 -24.17 -8.41
CA ILE A 170 10.00 -23.47 -9.22
C ILE A 170 10.71 -22.95 -10.47
N ILE A 171 10.24 -23.35 -11.63
CA ILE A 171 10.88 -23.03 -12.93
C ILE A 171 10.08 -21.96 -13.68
N ASN A 172 8.75 -22.01 -13.57
CA ASN A 172 7.88 -21.04 -14.24
C ASN A 172 7.59 -19.86 -13.32
N ASN A 173 7.77 -18.66 -13.86
CA ASN A 173 7.36 -17.44 -13.17
C ASN A 173 5.87 -17.21 -13.43
N ASP A 174 5.05 -17.57 -12.45
CA ASP A 174 3.69 -17.06 -12.35
C ASP A 174 3.72 -15.86 -11.40
N ALA A 175 2.90 -14.85 -11.61
CA ALA A 175 2.86 -13.66 -10.76
C ALA A 175 2.69 -13.97 -9.25
N ASP A 176 2.14 -15.14 -8.93
CA ASP A 176 1.82 -15.57 -7.57
C ASP A 176 3.01 -16.23 -6.83
N THR A 177 4.10 -16.58 -7.53
CA THR A 177 5.25 -17.27 -6.92
C THR A 177 6.56 -16.89 -7.59
N SER A 178 7.62 -16.71 -6.81
CA SER A 178 8.95 -16.48 -7.36
C SER A 178 9.61 -17.77 -7.81
N THR A 179 10.40 -17.68 -8.90
CA THR A 179 11.18 -18.82 -9.41
C THR A 179 12.44 -19.07 -8.58
N GLY A 180 12.92 -20.30 -8.57
CA GLY A 180 14.20 -20.65 -7.98
C GLY A 180 14.23 -22.00 -7.27
N LEU A 181 15.35 -22.28 -6.62
CA LEU A 181 15.57 -23.51 -5.86
C LEU A 181 15.55 -23.20 -4.36
N TYR A 182 14.57 -23.75 -3.65
CA TYR A 182 14.34 -23.55 -2.23
C TYR A 182 14.95 -24.71 -1.43
N LEU A 183 15.97 -24.42 -0.65
CA LEU A 183 16.81 -25.42 0.07
C LEU A 183 16.82 -25.26 1.57
N HIS A 184 16.23 -24.16 2.10
CA HIS A 184 16.29 -23.85 3.52
C HIS A 184 14.96 -24.16 4.17
N ASP A 185 14.98 -25.09 5.10
CA ASP A 185 13.83 -25.48 5.90
C ASP A 185 13.60 -24.43 7.00
N VAL A 186 12.53 -23.64 6.84
CA VAL A 186 12.11 -22.59 7.78
C VAL A 186 10.87 -23.00 8.57
N SER A 187 10.39 -24.21 8.37
CA SER A 187 9.13 -24.74 8.88
C SER A 187 8.93 -24.52 10.38
N LYS A 188 9.97 -24.62 11.17
CA LYS A 188 9.94 -24.46 12.64
C LYS A 188 9.65 -23.03 13.13
N TRP A 189 9.60 -22.06 12.22
CA TRP A 189 9.29 -20.67 12.52
C TRP A 189 8.04 -20.16 11.77
N VAL A 190 7.37 -21.01 10.99
CA VAL A 190 6.13 -20.66 10.29
C VAL A 190 4.94 -20.94 11.20
N LEU A 191 4.29 -19.89 11.71
CA LEU A 191 3.10 -20.01 12.57
C LEU A 191 1.93 -20.62 11.83
N GLY A 192 1.71 -20.16 10.59
CA GLY A 192 0.55 -20.59 9.82
C GLY A 192 0.53 -20.09 8.40
N TYR A 193 -0.49 -20.55 7.70
CA TYR A 193 -0.82 -20.17 6.34
C TYR A 193 -2.04 -19.26 6.34
N ILE A 194 -1.99 -18.22 5.49
CA ILE A 194 -3.14 -17.37 5.20
C ILE A 194 -3.52 -17.61 3.74
N ILE A 195 -4.64 -18.29 3.51
CA ILE A 195 -5.15 -18.60 2.17
C ILE A 195 -6.05 -17.46 1.72
N GLY A 196 -5.65 -16.79 0.65
CA GLY A 196 -6.27 -15.56 0.13
C GLY A 196 -5.66 -14.28 0.71
N ASN A 197 -6.06 -13.14 0.11
CA ASN A 197 -5.64 -11.79 0.54
C ASN A 197 -6.84 -10.82 0.46
N GLY A 198 -7.95 -11.14 1.16
CA GLY A 198 -9.24 -10.48 0.96
C GLY A 198 -9.82 -10.88 -0.41
N TRP A 199 -10.76 -11.82 -0.41
CA TRP A 199 -11.33 -12.33 -1.66
C TRP A 199 -12.17 -11.27 -2.37
N GLU A 200 -12.11 -11.26 -3.70
CA GLU A 200 -12.99 -10.44 -4.53
C GLU A 200 -14.46 -10.84 -4.31
N ASP A 201 -15.28 -9.90 -3.86
CA ASP A 201 -16.66 -10.16 -3.47
C ASP A 201 -17.53 -10.66 -4.62
N THR A 202 -17.30 -10.18 -5.84
CA THR A 202 -18.02 -10.62 -7.04
C THR A 202 -17.68 -12.05 -7.43
N THR A 203 -16.47 -12.53 -7.18
CA THR A 203 -16.05 -13.91 -7.40
C THR A 203 -16.71 -14.83 -6.38
N VAL A 204 -16.77 -14.44 -5.12
CA VAL A 204 -17.47 -15.17 -4.05
C VAL A 204 -18.95 -15.27 -4.38
N ALA A 205 -19.61 -14.13 -4.59
CA ALA A 205 -21.06 -14.07 -4.88
C ALA A 205 -21.45 -14.86 -6.12
N TYR A 206 -20.67 -14.75 -7.21
CA TYR A 206 -20.93 -15.51 -8.44
C TYR A 206 -20.80 -17.02 -8.24
N THR A 207 -19.80 -17.45 -7.48
CA THR A 207 -19.59 -18.89 -7.20
C THR A 207 -20.74 -19.44 -6.37
N ASP A 208 -21.16 -18.73 -5.34
CA ASP A 208 -22.26 -19.14 -4.47
C ASP A 208 -23.60 -19.16 -5.23
N GLU A 209 -23.88 -18.17 -6.07
CA GLU A 209 -25.07 -18.14 -6.94
C GLU A 209 -25.08 -19.29 -7.96
N LYS A 210 -23.91 -19.64 -8.48
CA LYS A 210 -23.78 -20.71 -9.49
C LYS A 210 -23.96 -22.11 -8.93
N TYR A 211 -23.62 -22.33 -7.67
CA TYR A 211 -23.65 -23.63 -7.02
C TYR A 211 -24.50 -23.66 -5.73
N PRO A 212 -25.78 -23.23 -5.78
CA PRO A 212 -26.60 -23.02 -4.59
C PRO A 212 -26.94 -24.31 -3.82
N ASP A 213 -26.94 -25.46 -4.48
CA ASP A 213 -27.28 -26.77 -3.92
C ASP A 213 -26.04 -27.67 -3.72
N MET A 214 -24.84 -27.09 -3.64
CA MET A 214 -23.62 -27.84 -3.45
C MET A 214 -23.63 -28.50 -2.06
N GLU A 215 -23.36 -29.79 -2.02
CA GLU A 215 -23.18 -30.50 -0.75
C GLU A 215 -21.91 -30.01 -0.05
N PRO A 216 -21.97 -29.63 1.25
CA PRO A 216 -20.81 -29.15 1.99
C PRO A 216 -19.67 -30.17 2.01
N TYR A 217 -18.45 -29.68 1.85
CA TYR A 217 -17.24 -30.51 1.84
C TYR A 217 -17.05 -31.22 3.18
N LYS A 218 -16.63 -32.50 3.14
CA LYS A 218 -16.29 -33.31 4.30
C LYS A 218 -14.90 -33.91 4.15
N GLY A 219 -13.94 -33.31 4.81
CA GLY A 219 -12.56 -33.71 4.78
C GLY A 219 -12.09 -34.49 5.99
N THR A 220 -10.79 -34.72 6.03
CA THR A 220 -10.10 -35.41 7.13
C THR A 220 -9.71 -34.48 8.25
N TYR A 221 -9.31 -33.26 7.92
CA TYR A 221 -8.80 -32.24 8.83
C TYR A 221 -9.76 -31.06 8.97
N LEU A 222 -10.42 -30.68 7.85
CA LEU A 222 -11.42 -29.60 7.80
C LEU A 222 -12.71 -30.13 7.19
N THR A 223 -13.82 -29.58 7.67
CA THR A 223 -15.16 -29.92 7.18
C THR A 223 -15.99 -28.65 7.09
N ALA A 224 -16.72 -28.49 5.98
CA ALA A 224 -17.71 -27.43 5.85
C ALA A 224 -19.00 -27.80 6.58
N SER A 225 -19.61 -26.85 7.29
CA SER A 225 -20.90 -27.03 7.96
C SER A 225 -22.03 -27.09 6.93
N LYS A 226 -23.23 -27.45 7.38
CA LYS A 226 -24.43 -27.45 6.54
C LYS A 226 -24.85 -26.05 6.03
N ASP A 227 -24.38 -25.02 6.72
CA ASP A 227 -24.71 -23.62 6.43
C ASP A 227 -23.62 -22.95 5.57
N ALA A 228 -22.54 -23.70 5.25
CA ALA A 228 -21.44 -23.22 4.41
C ALA A 228 -21.89 -23.00 2.96
N SER A 229 -21.41 -21.91 2.40
CA SER A 229 -21.58 -21.59 0.99
C SER A 229 -20.71 -22.50 0.08
N ALA A 230 -20.91 -22.40 -1.22
CA ALA A 230 -20.08 -23.13 -2.19
C ALA A 230 -18.64 -22.65 -2.12
N PHE A 231 -18.40 -21.34 -1.98
CA PHE A 231 -17.05 -20.80 -1.87
C PHE A 231 -16.38 -21.22 -0.56
N GLU A 232 -17.08 -21.20 0.56
CA GLU A 232 -16.57 -21.71 1.83
C GLU A 232 -16.26 -23.20 1.81
N SER A 233 -17.06 -24.00 1.09
CA SER A 233 -16.78 -25.42 0.84
C SER A 233 -15.50 -25.63 0.03
N LEU A 234 -15.22 -24.78 -0.96
CA LEU A 234 -13.97 -24.81 -1.72
C LEU A 234 -12.77 -24.46 -0.83
N LEU A 235 -12.91 -23.46 0.05
CA LEU A 235 -11.85 -23.10 1.00
C LEU A 235 -11.57 -24.25 1.97
N ALA A 236 -12.62 -24.90 2.49
CA ALA A 236 -12.50 -26.07 3.36
C ALA A 236 -11.77 -27.24 2.65
N GLU A 237 -12.13 -27.53 1.39
CA GLU A 237 -11.46 -28.55 0.59
C GLU A 237 -9.98 -28.21 0.36
N THR A 238 -9.69 -26.97 -0.02
CA THR A 238 -8.32 -26.53 -0.29
C THR A 238 -7.45 -26.65 0.96
N GLY A 239 -7.94 -26.14 2.10
CA GLY A 239 -7.24 -26.25 3.38
C GLY A 239 -7.06 -27.70 3.85
N ASP A 240 -8.08 -28.54 3.71
CA ASP A 240 -8.00 -29.97 4.07
C ASP A 240 -6.92 -30.70 3.25
N ARG A 241 -6.88 -30.47 1.94
CA ARG A 241 -5.89 -31.08 1.04
C ARG A 241 -4.48 -30.58 1.31
N MET A 242 -4.32 -29.31 1.66
CA MET A 242 -3.04 -28.73 2.07
C MET A 242 -2.55 -29.37 3.39
N LEU A 243 -3.41 -29.45 4.40
CA LEU A 243 -3.10 -30.08 5.68
C LEU A 243 -2.78 -31.58 5.54
N HIS A 244 -3.54 -32.27 4.69
CA HIS A 244 -3.26 -33.68 4.36
C HIS A 244 -1.85 -33.84 3.77
N TYR A 245 -1.50 -32.98 2.83
CA TYR A 245 -0.19 -33.02 2.17
C TYR A 245 0.95 -32.78 3.16
N GLU A 246 0.85 -31.74 3.99
CA GLU A 246 1.87 -31.42 4.98
C GLU A 246 1.99 -32.52 6.05
N SER A 247 0.84 -32.99 6.58
CA SER A 247 0.80 -34.04 7.60
C SER A 247 1.41 -35.35 7.14
N THR A 248 1.14 -35.76 5.87
CA THR A 248 1.58 -37.06 5.34
C THR A 248 3.00 -37.03 4.77
N ARG A 249 3.45 -35.90 4.27
CA ARG A 249 4.77 -35.75 3.67
C ARG A 249 5.84 -35.30 4.65
N TYR A 250 5.48 -34.45 5.60
CA TYR A 250 6.43 -33.78 6.50
C TYR A 250 6.21 -34.09 7.98
N ASP A 251 5.16 -34.82 8.33
CA ASP A 251 4.79 -35.16 9.71
C ASP A 251 4.56 -33.91 10.59
N GLU A 252 4.13 -32.79 10.00
CA GLU A 252 3.92 -31.52 10.66
C GLU A 252 2.56 -30.91 10.30
N GLN A 253 2.07 -30.02 11.16
CA GLN A 253 0.92 -29.14 10.92
C GLN A 253 1.21 -27.73 11.46
N ARG A 254 0.55 -26.75 10.86
CA ARG A 254 0.55 -25.33 11.24
C ARG A 254 -0.85 -24.78 11.28
N LEU A 255 -1.01 -23.57 11.83
CA LEU A 255 -2.27 -22.87 11.78
C LEU A 255 -2.68 -22.64 10.34
N ILE A 256 -3.99 -22.60 10.11
CA ILE A 256 -4.57 -22.20 8.81
C ILE A 256 -5.58 -21.07 9.04
N SER A 257 -5.62 -20.14 8.10
CA SER A 257 -6.65 -19.12 8.03
C SER A 257 -7.09 -18.88 6.59
N PHE A 258 -8.34 -18.47 6.44
CA PHE A 258 -8.91 -18.01 5.18
C PHE A 258 -9.12 -16.51 5.31
N SER A 259 -8.35 -15.72 4.55
CA SER A 259 -8.37 -14.26 4.66
C SER A 259 -9.71 -13.70 4.22
N SER A 260 -10.17 -12.68 4.91
CA SER A 260 -11.34 -11.90 4.57
C SER A 260 -11.08 -10.41 4.79
N GLY A 261 -11.98 -9.57 4.38
CA GLY A 261 -11.97 -8.13 4.57
C GLY A 261 -13.40 -7.61 4.72
N ASN A 262 -13.56 -6.29 4.77
CA ASN A 262 -14.86 -5.65 4.93
C ASN A 262 -15.85 -5.99 3.80
N ALA A 263 -15.38 -6.22 2.58
CA ALA A 263 -16.23 -6.59 1.44
C ALA A 263 -16.86 -7.98 1.60
N THR A 264 -16.18 -8.89 2.30
CA THR A 264 -16.58 -10.30 2.45
C THR A 264 -16.71 -10.73 3.92
N ASP A 265 -16.78 -9.80 4.87
CA ASP A 265 -16.99 -10.12 6.28
C ASP A 265 -18.31 -10.90 6.51
N PRO A 266 -18.45 -11.62 7.64
CA PRO A 266 -19.55 -12.58 7.83
C PRO A 266 -20.91 -11.96 8.15
N PHE A 267 -21.02 -10.61 8.25
CA PHE A 267 -22.21 -9.97 8.79
C PHE A 267 -23.32 -9.72 7.77
N ASP A 268 -24.58 -9.87 8.23
CA ASP A 268 -25.79 -9.49 7.51
C ASP A 268 -26.15 -8.03 7.85
N TYR A 269 -25.76 -7.10 6.99
CA TYR A 269 -26.09 -5.70 7.16
C TYR A 269 -27.58 -5.39 6.88
N PRO A 270 -28.15 -4.33 7.50
CA PRO A 270 -29.46 -3.84 7.11
C PRO A 270 -29.53 -3.62 5.59
N LYS A 271 -30.70 -3.90 5.02
CA LYS A 271 -30.89 -3.91 3.56
C LYS A 271 -30.45 -2.61 2.90
N GLU A 272 -30.76 -1.46 3.49
CA GLU A 272 -30.43 -0.14 2.96
C GLU A 272 -28.89 0.07 2.93
N ILE A 273 -28.18 -0.44 3.93
CA ILE A 273 -26.71 -0.40 4.00
C ILE A 273 -26.13 -1.35 2.95
N ALA A 274 -26.57 -2.60 2.91
CA ALA A 274 -26.06 -3.60 1.98
C ALA A 274 -26.27 -3.19 0.52
N GLU A 275 -27.43 -2.63 0.15
CA GLU A 275 -27.72 -2.16 -1.19
C GLU A 275 -26.87 -0.94 -1.59
N TYR A 276 -26.73 0.03 -0.69
CA TYR A 276 -25.95 1.23 -0.95
C TYR A 276 -24.46 0.92 -1.16
N PHE A 277 -23.85 0.15 -0.25
CA PHE A 277 -22.44 -0.22 -0.31
C PHE A 277 -22.17 -1.44 -1.20
N ARG A 278 -23.20 -1.97 -1.87
CA ARG A 278 -23.09 -3.14 -2.77
C ARG A 278 -22.49 -4.37 -2.09
N LYS A 279 -22.75 -4.57 -0.80
CA LYS A 279 -22.32 -5.75 -0.06
C LYS A 279 -23.01 -6.99 -0.62
N CYS A 280 -22.33 -7.77 -1.44
CA CYS A 280 -22.92 -8.89 -2.19
C CYS A 280 -22.38 -10.27 -1.79
N ALA A 281 -21.34 -10.34 -0.96
CA ALA A 281 -20.69 -11.58 -0.57
C ALA A 281 -20.40 -11.64 0.93
N ARG A 282 -20.27 -12.87 1.44
CA ARG A 282 -19.85 -13.17 2.81
C ARG A 282 -18.97 -14.40 2.82
N ILE A 283 -18.00 -14.42 3.72
CA ILE A 283 -17.20 -15.58 4.05
C ILE A 283 -17.18 -15.69 5.57
N ASP A 284 -17.84 -16.71 6.09
CA ASP A 284 -17.85 -17.01 7.51
C ASP A 284 -16.97 -18.23 7.80
N THR A 285 -15.79 -17.98 8.32
CA THR A 285 -14.84 -19.06 8.66
C THR A 285 -15.35 -19.97 9.79
N GLU A 286 -16.40 -19.58 10.56
CA GLU A 286 -17.09 -20.46 11.49
C GLU A 286 -17.83 -21.61 10.77
N HIS A 287 -18.13 -21.45 9.50
CA HIS A 287 -18.69 -22.55 8.68
C HIS A 287 -17.66 -23.61 8.32
N ILE A 288 -16.36 -23.37 8.53
CA ILE A 288 -15.29 -24.31 8.30
C ILE A 288 -14.77 -24.82 9.65
N THR A 289 -14.97 -26.10 9.93
CA THR A 289 -14.70 -26.68 11.25
C THR A 289 -13.50 -27.63 11.22
N ALA A 290 -12.59 -27.46 12.17
CA ALA A 290 -11.48 -28.37 12.40
C ALA A 290 -11.96 -29.71 12.97
N THR A 291 -11.41 -30.83 12.50
CA THR A 291 -11.60 -32.15 13.09
C THR A 291 -10.52 -32.40 14.17
N ASP A 292 -10.69 -33.48 14.96
CA ASP A 292 -9.68 -33.90 15.96
C ASP A 292 -8.31 -34.25 15.35
N LYS A 293 -8.22 -34.43 14.04
CA LYS A 293 -6.95 -34.67 13.33
C LYS A 293 -6.18 -33.43 12.99
N PHE A 294 -6.83 -32.28 13.03
CA PHE A 294 -6.16 -30.98 12.85
C PHE A 294 -5.75 -30.42 14.22
N ILE A 295 -4.53 -30.78 14.65
CA ILE A 295 -4.03 -30.49 16.00
C ILE A 295 -3.52 -29.06 16.20
N SER A 296 -3.18 -28.34 15.12
CA SER A 296 -2.77 -26.93 15.20
C SER A 296 -3.95 -25.98 15.28
N GLY A 297 -5.04 -26.27 14.59
CA GLY A 297 -6.24 -25.44 14.60
C GLY A 297 -6.20 -24.29 13.60
N GLN A 298 -7.30 -23.55 13.56
CA GLN A 298 -7.50 -22.43 12.64
C GLN A 298 -7.67 -21.10 13.40
N PHE A 299 -7.47 -20.00 12.69
CA PHE A 299 -7.74 -18.64 13.15
C PHE A 299 -8.46 -17.85 12.05
N ALA A 300 -9.24 -16.86 12.46
CA ALA A 300 -9.85 -15.92 11.53
C ALA A 300 -8.89 -14.75 11.26
N SER A 301 -8.76 -14.33 10.01
CA SER A 301 -7.87 -13.23 9.62
C SER A 301 -8.60 -12.20 8.75
N TYR A 302 -8.42 -10.94 9.11
CA TYR A 302 -9.09 -9.83 8.44
C TYR A 302 -8.09 -8.73 8.07
N SER A 303 -8.20 -8.25 6.83
CA SER A 303 -7.68 -6.94 6.46
C SER A 303 -8.65 -5.89 7.01
N ALA A 304 -8.21 -5.07 7.95
CA ALA A 304 -9.07 -4.15 8.67
C ALA A 304 -8.31 -2.87 9.04
N SER A 305 -8.44 -1.85 8.20
CA SER A 305 -7.91 -0.51 8.46
C SER A 305 -9.00 0.43 8.99
N PRO A 306 -8.66 1.48 9.73
CA PRO A 306 -9.65 2.33 10.41
C PRO A 306 -10.54 3.15 9.46
N TYR A 307 -10.17 3.25 8.18
CA TYR A 307 -10.92 3.93 7.12
C TYR A 307 -11.79 2.99 6.28
N ASP A 308 -11.67 1.67 6.45
CA ASP A 308 -12.34 0.69 5.58
C ASP A 308 -13.83 0.49 5.89
N GLN A 309 -14.28 0.86 7.10
CA GLN A 309 -15.62 0.53 7.59
C GLN A 309 -16.57 1.73 7.52
N ASP A 310 -16.69 2.38 6.37
CA ASP A 310 -17.58 3.53 6.18
C ASP A 310 -19.03 3.23 6.52
N TYR A 311 -19.53 2.04 6.16
CA TYR A 311 -20.89 1.65 6.48
C TYR A 311 -21.16 1.53 7.99
N PHE A 312 -20.15 1.24 8.82
CA PHE A 312 -20.28 1.29 10.27
C PHE A 312 -20.52 2.71 10.77
N SER A 313 -19.90 3.68 10.14
CA SER A 313 -20.08 5.09 10.46
C SER A 313 -21.48 5.59 10.14
N CYS A 314 -22.19 4.94 9.20
CA CYS A 314 -23.57 5.23 8.84
C CYS A 314 -24.61 4.59 9.77
N MET A 315 -24.22 3.70 10.68
CA MET A 315 -25.10 3.00 11.60
C MET A 315 -24.95 3.48 13.04
N GLU A 316 -26.05 3.44 13.79
CA GLU A 316 -26.04 3.66 15.23
C GLU A 316 -25.65 2.38 15.99
N TYR A 317 -25.07 2.51 17.19
CA TYR A 317 -24.65 1.35 18.02
C TYR A 317 -25.76 0.34 18.31
N THR A 318 -27.04 0.79 18.34
CA THR A 318 -28.19 -0.10 18.47
C THR A 318 -28.37 -1.01 17.26
N THR A 319 -28.06 -0.49 16.07
CA THR A 319 -28.09 -1.26 14.81
C THR A 319 -26.93 -2.25 14.74
N TRP A 320 -25.75 -1.89 15.25
CA TRP A 320 -24.61 -2.81 15.29
C TRP A 320 -24.89 -4.06 16.11
N ASN A 321 -25.65 -3.94 17.23
CA ASN A 321 -26.07 -5.11 18.01
C ASN A 321 -27.00 -6.07 17.23
N SER A 322 -27.60 -5.62 16.12
CA SER A 322 -28.38 -6.52 15.25
C SER A 322 -27.54 -7.39 14.34
N LEU A 323 -26.24 -7.08 14.20
CA LEU A 323 -25.27 -7.87 13.42
C LEU A 323 -24.73 -9.09 14.20
N SER A 324 -25.10 -9.23 15.46
CA SER A 324 -24.66 -10.33 16.32
C SER A 324 -25.83 -10.92 17.10
N ASP A 325 -25.83 -12.23 17.30
CA ASP A 325 -26.74 -12.91 18.19
C ASP A 325 -26.47 -12.60 19.69
N LYS A 326 -25.30 -12.04 19.98
CA LYS A 326 -24.87 -11.62 21.31
C LYS A 326 -25.10 -10.13 21.50
N LYS A 327 -25.49 -9.72 22.69
CA LYS A 327 -25.51 -8.30 23.04
C LYS A 327 -24.12 -7.85 23.40
N ILE A 328 -23.54 -6.99 22.55
CA ILE A 328 -22.20 -6.42 22.70
C ILE A 328 -22.32 -5.02 23.32
N ASP A 329 -21.46 -4.71 24.28
CA ASP A 329 -21.34 -3.36 24.83
C ASP A 329 -20.35 -2.54 24.01
N PHE A 330 -20.84 -1.48 23.37
CA PHE A 330 -20.04 -0.53 22.58
C PHE A 330 -19.89 0.82 23.29
N SER A 331 -20.31 0.94 24.55
CA SER A 331 -20.34 2.24 25.28
C SER A 331 -18.95 2.85 25.50
N ASP A 332 -17.91 2.03 25.52
CA ASP A 332 -16.50 2.40 25.64
C ASP A 332 -15.77 2.50 24.30
N CYS A 333 -16.46 2.26 23.17
CA CYS A 333 -15.89 2.45 21.83
C CYS A 333 -15.87 3.94 21.48
N ILE A 334 -14.92 4.65 22.10
CA ILE A 334 -14.72 6.10 21.97
C ILE A 334 -13.24 6.36 21.69
N THR A 335 -12.96 7.22 20.72
CA THR A 335 -11.59 7.67 20.41
C THR A 335 -11.07 8.59 21.52
N PRO A 336 -9.75 8.82 21.64
CA PRO A 336 -9.18 9.71 22.65
C PRO A 336 -9.73 11.14 22.62
N ASP A 337 -10.19 11.61 21.45
CA ASP A 337 -10.83 12.92 21.26
C ASP A 337 -12.35 12.90 21.49
N GLY A 338 -12.89 11.80 21.98
CA GLY A 338 -14.30 11.66 22.39
C GLY A 338 -15.29 11.37 21.27
N LYS A 339 -14.83 10.97 20.09
CA LYS A 339 -15.68 10.53 18.96
C LYS A 339 -16.00 9.05 19.06
N ARG A 340 -16.97 8.59 18.27
CA ARG A 340 -17.26 7.15 18.14
C ARG A 340 -16.04 6.44 17.53
N ASN A 341 -15.55 5.40 18.20
CA ASN A 341 -14.52 4.52 17.66
C ASN A 341 -15.16 3.34 16.93
N THR A 342 -15.50 3.57 15.67
CA THR A 342 -16.12 2.54 14.81
C THR A 342 -15.16 1.40 14.51
N TYR A 343 -13.86 1.67 14.50
CA TYR A 343 -12.84 0.65 14.29
C TYR A 343 -12.79 -0.36 15.45
N LEU A 344 -12.65 0.11 16.70
CA LEU A 344 -12.71 -0.74 17.89
C LEU A 344 -14.01 -1.56 17.95
N ALA A 345 -15.14 -0.92 17.61
CA ALA A 345 -16.43 -1.58 17.64
C ALA A 345 -16.53 -2.70 16.58
N TYR A 346 -16.01 -2.47 15.39
CA TYR A 346 -15.94 -3.49 14.33
C TYR A 346 -15.06 -4.68 14.72
N LEU A 347 -13.86 -4.41 15.22
CA LEU A 347 -12.95 -5.46 15.70
C LEU A 347 -13.57 -6.28 16.85
N ARG A 348 -14.28 -5.61 17.78
CA ARG A 348 -15.01 -6.27 18.85
C ARG A 348 -16.15 -7.14 18.32
N LEU A 349 -16.87 -6.66 17.30
CA LEU A 349 -17.93 -7.44 16.64
C LEU A 349 -17.34 -8.70 15.99
N LEU A 350 -16.22 -8.57 15.25
CA LEU A 350 -15.50 -9.71 14.68
C LEU A 350 -15.06 -10.71 15.75
N ASN A 351 -14.43 -10.23 16.82
CA ASN A 351 -13.99 -11.11 17.90
C ASN A 351 -15.13 -11.84 18.58
N GLU A 352 -16.26 -11.16 18.83
CA GLU A 352 -17.42 -11.79 19.47
C GLU A 352 -18.17 -12.78 18.56
N HIS A 353 -18.08 -12.60 17.24
CA HIS A 353 -18.61 -13.54 16.26
C HIS A 353 -17.86 -14.87 16.28
N HIS A 354 -16.54 -14.83 16.25
CA HIS A 354 -15.71 -16.02 16.17
C HIS A 354 -15.54 -16.77 17.48
N THR A 355 -15.40 -18.10 17.38
CA THR A 355 -15.03 -19.00 18.50
C THR A 355 -13.53 -19.29 18.55
N MET A 356 -12.81 -18.98 17.46
CA MET A 356 -11.38 -19.10 17.28
C MET A 356 -10.65 -17.77 17.47
N PRO A 357 -9.28 -17.77 17.55
CA PRO A 357 -8.52 -16.54 17.56
C PRO A 357 -8.77 -15.69 16.31
N VAL A 358 -8.80 -14.37 16.47
CA VAL A 358 -8.92 -13.41 15.36
C VAL A 358 -7.63 -12.59 15.28
N LEU A 359 -7.12 -12.38 14.06
CA LEU A 359 -5.99 -11.49 13.76
C LEU A 359 -6.41 -10.39 12.77
N ALA A 360 -6.02 -9.15 13.07
CA ALA A 360 -6.02 -8.08 12.08
C ALA A 360 -4.72 -8.21 11.25
N VAL A 361 -4.77 -8.98 10.15
CA VAL A 361 -3.57 -9.29 9.36
C VAL A 361 -3.11 -8.14 8.47
N GLU A 362 -3.90 -7.09 8.37
CA GLU A 362 -3.52 -5.80 7.78
C GLU A 362 -4.21 -4.67 8.52
N PHE A 363 -3.44 -3.71 8.99
CA PHE A 363 -3.91 -2.40 9.39
C PHE A 363 -2.81 -1.38 9.15
N GLY A 364 -3.16 -0.18 8.69
CA GLY A 364 -2.16 0.79 8.28
C GLY A 364 -2.68 2.21 8.17
N ALA A 365 -1.76 3.13 7.93
CA ALA A 365 -2.01 4.51 7.57
C ALA A 365 -0.92 4.97 6.60
N ALA A 366 -1.28 5.79 5.62
CA ALA A 366 -0.38 6.25 4.57
C ALA A 366 0.07 7.70 4.80
N THR A 367 1.33 8.00 4.47
CA THR A 367 1.94 9.33 4.56
C THR A 367 1.95 10.10 3.25
N GLY A 368 1.27 9.60 2.21
CA GLY A 368 1.17 10.30 0.93
C GLY A 368 0.61 11.71 1.08
N ARG A 369 1.09 12.61 0.23
CA ARG A 369 0.68 14.02 0.22
C ARG A 369 -0.79 14.21 -0.20
N GLY A 370 -1.33 13.31 -1.02
CA GLY A 370 -2.73 13.31 -1.38
C GLY A 370 -3.62 12.78 -0.26
N GLU A 371 -4.90 13.06 -0.33
CA GLU A 371 -5.94 12.50 0.51
C GLU A 371 -6.93 11.73 -0.34
N ILE A 372 -7.34 10.53 0.09
CA ILE A 372 -8.31 9.69 -0.61
C ILE A 372 -9.66 9.72 0.10
N GLN A 373 -9.63 9.67 1.42
CA GLN A 373 -10.82 9.49 2.23
C GLN A 373 -10.69 10.23 3.55
N GLU A 374 -11.63 11.13 3.81
CA GLU A 374 -11.82 11.76 5.09
C GLU A 374 -12.77 10.91 5.94
N ASN A 375 -12.36 10.47 7.12
CA ASN A 375 -13.26 9.86 8.08
C ASN A 375 -13.68 10.86 9.16
N GLN A 376 -14.81 11.51 8.98
CA GLN A 376 -15.33 12.52 9.89
C GLN A 376 -15.77 11.95 11.26
N VAL A 377 -16.01 10.66 11.35
CA VAL A 377 -16.48 9.99 12.57
C VAL A 377 -15.32 9.66 13.49
N THR A 378 -14.27 9.05 12.96
CA THR A 378 -13.11 8.61 13.75
C THR A 378 -11.93 9.55 13.66
N SER A 379 -11.90 10.49 12.71
CA SER A 379 -10.74 11.30 12.31
C SER A 379 -9.54 10.46 11.82
N ARG A 380 -9.78 9.23 11.39
CA ARG A 380 -8.77 8.31 10.84
C ARG A 380 -9.10 8.04 9.38
N GLY A 381 -8.81 9.01 8.52
CA GLY A 381 -8.96 8.91 7.05
C GLY A 381 -7.79 8.20 6.39
N LEU A 382 -7.66 8.35 5.08
CA LEU A 382 -6.56 7.80 4.30
C LEU A 382 -5.84 8.91 3.54
N GLY A 383 -4.63 9.20 3.98
CA GLY A 383 -3.70 10.16 3.36
C GLY A 383 -3.51 11.45 4.13
N TYR A 384 -2.52 12.20 3.67
CA TYR A 384 -2.11 13.51 4.20
C TYR A 384 -1.66 13.51 5.67
N TYR A 385 -1.10 12.38 6.13
CA TYR A 385 -0.49 12.31 7.46
C TYR A 385 1.01 12.59 7.41
N SER A 386 1.53 13.26 8.43
CA SER A 386 2.97 13.24 8.69
C SER A 386 3.40 11.83 9.14
N GLU A 387 4.67 11.50 8.98
CA GLU A 387 5.22 10.22 9.46
C GLU A 387 4.99 9.99 10.95
N LYS A 388 5.03 11.07 11.75
CA LYS A 388 4.74 11.01 13.18
C LYS A 388 3.27 10.72 13.49
N GLU A 389 2.34 11.29 12.70
CA GLU A 389 0.91 11.01 12.80
C GLU A 389 0.61 9.58 12.37
N GLN A 390 1.25 9.08 11.29
CA GLN A 390 1.19 7.69 10.90
C GLN A 390 1.53 6.78 12.09
N GLY A 391 2.67 7.03 12.76
CA GLY A 391 3.09 6.23 13.91
C GLY A 391 2.07 6.23 15.05
N LYS A 392 1.45 7.37 15.35
CA LYS A 392 0.39 7.46 16.37
C LYS A 392 -0.85 6.67 15.98
N ILE A 393 -1.30 6.78 14.71
CA ILE A 393 -2.45 6.02 14.22
C ILE A 393 -2.18 4.53 14.30
N LEU A 394 -0.98 4.06 13.94
CA LEU A 394 -0.60 2.65 14.05
C LEU A 394 -0.66 2.15 15.50
N VAL A 395 -0.16 2.93 16.46
CA VAL A 395 -0.24 2.59 17.88
C VAL A 395 -1.70 2.55 18.33
N ASP A 396 -2.50 3.58 18.04
CA ASP A 396 -3.91 3.64 18.41
C ASP A 396 -4.69 2.45 17.83
N CYS A 397 -4.42 2.07 16.57
CA CYS A 397 -5.05 0.90 15.94
C CYS A 397 -4.63 -0.40 16.63
N TYR A 398 -3.36 -0.55 17.00
CA TYR A 398 -2.90 -1.74 17.71
C TYR A 398 -3.51 -1.84 19.12
N GLU A 399 -3.66 -0.71 19.83
CA GLU A 399 -4.39 -0.66 21.09
C GLU A 399 -5.85 -1.06 20.94
N ASP A 400 -6.54 -0.59 19.89
CA ASP A 400 -7.91 -0.99 19.57
C ASP A 400 -8.01 -2.50 19.27
N ILE A 401 -7.04 -3.07 18.53
CA ILE A 401 -6.94 -4.51 18.24
C ILE A 401 -6.86 -5.31 19.55
N MET A 402 -5.98 -4.91 20.45
CA MET A 402 -5.83 -5.59 21.73
C MET A 402 -7.03 -5.38 22.67
N ALA A 403 -7.61 -4.18 22.71
CA ALA A 403 -8.82 -3.87 23.49
C ALA A 403 -10.07 -4.61 22.97
N ALA A 404 -10.12 -4.93 21.68
CA ALA A 404 -11.19 -5.78 21.12
C ALA A 404 -11.01 -7.28 21.47
N GLY A 405 -9.86 -7.68 22.04
CA GLY A 405 -9.55 -9.06 22.40
C GLY A 405 -9.04 -9.94 21.27
N LEU A 406 -8.53 -9.34 20.18
CA LEU A 406 -7.85 -10.06 19.12
C LEU A 406 -6.49 -10.61 19.60
N SER A 407 -5.95 -11.57 18.87
CA SER A 407 -4.64 -12.18 19.18
C SER A 407 -3.45 -11.36 18.62
N GLY A 408 -3.70 -10.14 18.17
CA GLY A 408 -2.71 -9.21 17.63
C GLY A 408 -3.01 -8.81 16.18
N GLY A 409 -2.02 -8.20 15.52
CA GLY A 409 -2.17 -7.74 14.14
C GLY A 409 -0.83 -7.51 13.45
N CYS A 410 -0.91 -7.27 12.13
CA CYS A 410 0.23 -6.96 11.28
C CYS A 410 0.10 -5.54 10.71
N VAL A 411 1.12 -4.72 10.94
CA VAL A 411 1.22 -3.38 10.37
C VAL A 411 1.45 -3.47 8.88
N TYR A 412 0.61 -2.85 8.10
CA TYR A 412 0.78 -2.62 6.68
C TYR A 412 1.40 -1.25 6.47
N SER A 413 2.72 -1.16 6.09
CA SER A 413 3.63 -2.23 5.72
C SER A 413 5.08 -1.92 6.18
N TRP A 414 6.04 -2.81 5.86
CA TRP A 414 7.45 -2.57 6.18
C TRP A 414 8.03 -1.43 5.35
N GLN A 415 7.93 -1.53 4.01
CA GLN A 415 8.52 -0.55 3.10
C GLN A 415 7.46 0.12 2.22
N ASP A 416 7.77 1.31 1.75
CA ASP A 416 7.06 1.98 0.68
C ASP A 416 7.20 1.18 -0.63
N GLU A 417 6.17 1.21 -1.48
CA GLU A 417 6.13 0.41 -2.70
C GLU A 417 5.69 1.26 -3.91
N TRP A 418 6.64 1.78 -4.66
CA TRP A 418 6.40 2.71 -5.77
C TRP A 418 5.57 2.13 -6.92
N PHE A 419 5.49 0.82 -7.08
CA PHE A 419 4.66 0.19 -8.11
C PHE A 419 3.15 0.33 -7.86
N LYS A 420 2.75 0.67 -6.65
CA LYS A 420 1.34 0.81 -6.28
C LYS A 420 0.73 2.08 -6.84
N HIS A 421 -0.57 2.07 -6.99
CA HIS A 421 -1.36 3.20 -7.47
C HIS A 421 -2.68 3.28 -6.73
N THR A 422 -3.26 4.48 -6.69
CA THR A 422 -4.53 4.76 -6.05
C THR A 422 -5.57 5.17 -7.08
N TRP A 423 -6.83 4.80 -6.88
CA TRP A 423 -7.90 5.03 -7.85
C TRP A 423 -8.05 6.51 -8.26
N ASN A 424 -7.80 7.46 -7.35
CA ASN A 424 -7.97 8.89 -7.59
C ASN A 424 -6.75 9.58 -8.22
N THR A 425 -5.65 8.87 -8.44
CA THR A 425 -4.43 9.39 -9.12
C THR A 425 -4.06 8.57 -10.36
N MET A 426 -4.57 7.35 -10.49
CA MET A 426 -4.15 6.42 -11.56
C MET A 426 -4.40 6.93 -12.98
N TYR A 427 -5.37 7.84 -13.19
CA TYR A 427 -5.64 8.44 -14.49
C TYR A 427 -4.56 9.46 -14.92
N ALA A 428 -3.77 9.96 -13.97
CA ALA A 428 -2.79 11.01 -14.18
C ALA A 428 -1.36 10.50 -14.43
N VAL A 429 -1.13 9.18 -14.34
CA VAL A 429 0.21 8.59 -14.41
C VAL A 429 0.29 7.43 -15.40
N ASP A 430 1.47 7.21 -15.98
CA ASP A 430 1.75 6.00 -16.77
C ASP A 430 2.02 4.82 -15.83
N LEU A 431 0.97 4.04 -15.55
CA LEU A 431 1.03 2.89 -14.64
C LEU A 431 2.04 1.80 -15.05
N SER A 432 2.50 1.78 -16.31
CA SER A 432 3.53 0.85 -16.75
C SER A 432 4.94 1.28 -16.33
N ARG A 433 5.06 2.47 -15.76
CA ARG A 433 6.34 3.11 -15.46
C ARG A 433 6.46 3.70 -14.06
N ASN A 434 5.40 3.66 -13.26
CA ASN A 434 5.38 4.30 -11.94
C ASN A 434 6.42 3.75 -10.94
N ILE A 435 7.05 2.62 -11.21
CA ILE A 435 8.19 2.12 -10.41
C ILE A 435 9.45 2.99 -10.49
N TYR A 436 9.54 3.90 -11.47
CA TYR A 436 10.74 4.70 -11.74
C TYR A 436 10.72 6.10 -11.12
N TRP A 437 9.68 6.45 -10.37
CA TRP A 437 9.59 7.70 -9.60
C TRP A 437 8.70 7.54 -8.38
N GLU A 438 8.88 8.39 -7.41
CA GLU A 438 7.99 8.49 -6.26
C GLU A 438 6.77 9.34 -6.62
N ASP A 439 5.58 8.79 -6.50
CA ASP A 439 4.33 9.54 -6.62
C ASP A 439 3.85 9.98 -5.23
N ALA A 440 4.29 11.15 -4.80
CA ALA A 440 3.97 11.70 -3.49
C ALA A 440 2.45 11.86 -3.25
N GLN A 441 1.63 11.94 -4.30
CA GLN A 441 0.19 12.06 -4.18
C GLN A 441 -0.54 10.71 -4.05
N THR A 442 0.11 9.61 -4.43
CA THR A 442 -0.47 8.27 -4.43
C THR A 442 -0.25 7.59 -3.08
N ASN A 443 -1.28 7.56 -2.25
CA ASN A 443 -1.18 7.05 -0.87
C ASN A 443 -0.72 5.61 -0.78
N ASP A 444 -1.16 4.74 -1.71
CA ASP A 444 -0.80 3.31 -1.67
C ASP A 444 0.70 3.05 -1.78
N GLN A 445 1.48 4.02 -2.25
CA GLN A 445 2.94 3.94 -2.25
C GLN A 445 3.56 4.14 -0.86
N HIS A 446 2.87 4.80 0.08
CA HIS A 446 3.46 5.41 1.28
C HIS A 446 3.00 4.80 2.62
N PHE A 447 2.66 3.53 2.65
CA PHE A 447 2.30 2.81 3.88
C PHE A 447 3.49 2.33 4.71
N GLY A 448 4.70 2.33 4.14
CA GLY A 448 5.89 1.80 4.77
C GLY A 448 6.29 2.48 6.07
N LEU A 449 6.96 1.72 6.94
CA LEU A 449 7.77 2.24 8.04
C LEU A 449 9.17 2.63 7.56
N LEU A 450 9.56 2.13 6.38
CA LEU A 450 10.79 2.42 5.65
C LEU A 450 10.43 3.15 4.36
N ALA A 451 10.95 4.35 4.19
CA ALA A 451 10.88 5.12 2.95
C ALA A 451 12.08 4.83 2.04
N PHE A 452 11.90 5.07 0.76
CA PHE A 452 12.97 5.12 -0.24
C PHE A 452 13.11 6.55 -0.74
N ASP A 453 14.01 7.31 -0.14
CA ASP A 453 14.29 8.69 -0.55
C ASP A 453 15.17 8.71 -1.79
N CYS A 454 14.96 9.66 -2.70
CA CYS A 454 15.73 9.80 -3.94
C CYS A 454 17.19 10.17 -3.67
N GLY A 455 18.11 9.66 -4.52
CA GLY A 455 19.55 9.83 -4.38
C GLY A 455 20.25 8.61 -3.73
N GLU A 456 21.50 8.33 -4.08
CA GLU A 456 22.22 7.15 -3.59
C GLU A 456 22.52 7.18 -2.08
N LYS A 457 22.64 8.36 -1.48
CA LYS A 457 23.01 8.54 -0.07
C LYS A 457 22.23 9.65 0.62
N GLU A 458 21.87 10.66 -0.12
CA GLU A 458 21.14 11.86 0.33
C GLU A 458 20.36 12.41 -0.85
N SER A 459 19.28 13.12 -0.58
CA SER A 459 18.49 13.81 -1.60
C SER A 459 19.27 14.98 -2.20
N VAL A 460 18.91 15.38 -3.43
CA VAL A 460 19.59 16.48 -4.12
C VAL A 460 19.39 17.84 -3.43
N CYS A 461 18.37 17.93 -2.60
CA CYS A 461 18.00 19.13 -1.84
C CYS A 461 17.06 18.72 -0.69
N TYR A 462 17.13 19.45 0.42
CA TYR A 462 16.14 19.43 1.47
C TYR A 462 15.51 20.84 1.58
N VAL A 463 14.22 20.87 1.84
CA VAL A 463 13.50 22.14 2.10
C VAL A 463 13.65 22.45 3.58
N ASP A 464 14.76 23.08 3.99
CA ASP A 464 15.09 23.27 5.41
C ASP A 464 15.58 24.67 5.79
N GLY A 465 15.78 25.53 4.76
CA GLY A 465 16.26 26.90 4.90
C GLY A 465 17.78 27.02 4.95
N ASP A 466 18.53 25.92 4.73
CA ASP A 466 19.97 25.92 4.48
C ASP A 466 20.21 25.80 2.98
N THR A 467 20.67 26.87 2.37
CA THR A 467 20.89 26.95 0.92
C THR A 467 22.29 26.51 0.48
N SER A 468 23.04 25.84 1.35
CA SER A 468 24.45 25.46 1.08
C SER A 468 24.62 24.40 0.01
N GLU A 469 23.58 23.58 -0.26
CA GLU A 469 23.60 22.61 -1.35
C GLU A 469 23.37 23.21 -2.74
N TRP A 470 22.89 24.47 -2.81
CA TRP A 470 22.66 25.15 -4.09
C TRP A 470 23.96 25.76 -4.64
N THR A 471 24.09 25.77 -5.96
CA THR A 471 25.27 26.29 -6.67
C THR A 471 24.87 27.18 -7.85
N ASP A 472 25.80 28.01 -8.33
CA ASP A 472 25.59 28.86 -9.51
C ASP A 472 25.17 28.06 -10.78
N LYS A 473 25.41 26.75 -10.83
CA LYS A 473 25.03 25.90 -11.95
C LYS A 473 23.52 25.57 -11.98
N ASP A 474 22.90 25.70 -10.85
CA ASP A 474 21.48 25.41 -10.67
C ASP A 474 20.62 26.62 -11.01
N MET A 475 21.28 27.81 -11.18
CA MET A 475 20.62 29.07 -11.49
C MET A 475 20.01 29.03 -12.90
N VAL A 476 18.70 29.30 -12.97
CA VAL A 476 17.93 29.32 -14.22
C VAL A 476 17.83 30.74 -14.77
N ILE A 477 17.58 31.74 -13.90
CA ILE A 477 17.55 33.16 -14.27
C ILE A 477 18.00 34.04 -13.09
N GLN A 478 18.70 35.13 -13.38
CA GLN A 478 19.03 36.21 -12.46
C GLN A 478 18.49 37.53 -13.00
N TYR A 479 17.82 38.30 -12.19
CA TYR A 479 17.22 39.58 -12.52
C TYR A 479 18.18 40.76 -12.25
N GLU A 480 17.85 41.92 -12.82
CA GLU A 480 18.68 43.11 -12.70
C GLU A 480 18.84 43.62 -11.24
N ASP A 481 17.86 43.37 -10.39
CA ASP A 481 17.87 43.74 -8.97
C ASP A 481 18.71 42.78 -8.10
N GLY A 482 19.30 41.74 -8.70
CA GLY A 482 20.10 40.75 -8.06
C GLY A 482 19.32 39.55 -7.53
N SER A 483 18.01 39.56 -7.60
CA SER A 483 17.20 38.38 -7.29
C SER A 483 17.38 37.27 -8.34
N PHE A 484 17.17 36.00 -7.96
CA PHE A 484 17.36 34.85 -8.86
C PHE A 484 16.50 33.66 -8.46
N ILE A 485 16.33 32.73 -9.40
CA ILE A 485 15.76 31.41 -9.16
C ILE A 485 16.73 30.32 -9.64
N SER A 486 16.96 29.35 -8.77
CA SER A 486 17.67 28.11 -9.07
C SER A 486 16.72 26.93 -9.01
N VAL A 487 16.98 25.90 -9.81
CA VAL A 487 16.13 24.70 -9.89
C VAL A 487 16.96 23.44 -9.90
N LYS A 488 16.55 22.46 -9.11
CA LYS A 488 17.02 21.07 -9.13
C LYS A 488 15.82 20.14 -9.27
N TYR A 489 16.05 18.90 -9.57
CA TYR A 489 15.02 17.87 -9.56
C TYR A 489 15.65 16.47 -9.41
N ASP A 490 14.85 15.55 -8.92
CA ASP A 490 15.16 14.12 -8.83
C ASP A 490 13.92 13.26 -9.21
N ALA A 491 13.87 12.02 -8.77
CA ALA A 491 12.74 11.14 -9.09
C ALA A 491 11.49 11.37 -8.23
N SER A 492 11.54 12.27 -7.27
CA SER A 492 10.40 12.65 -6.40
C SER A 492 9.84 14.02 -6.79
N ASP A 493 10.69 15.03 -6.80
CA ASP A 493 10.26 16.43 -6.83
C ASP A 493 11.09 17.32 -7.77
N VAL A 494 10.50 18.48 -8.09
CA VAL A 494 11.18 19.67 -8.60
C VAL A 494 11.42 20.62 -7.42
N TYR A 495 12.66 20.97 -7.17
CA TYR A 495 13.07 21.87 -6.10
C TYR A 495 13.38 23.25 -6.65
N LEU A 496 12.88 24.29 -5.98
CA LEU A 496 13.10 25.69 -6.33
C LEU A 496 13.81 26.39 -5.17
N TYR A 497 14.81 27.17 -5.49
CA TYR A 497 15.39 28.15 -4.56
C TYR A 497 15.23 29.55 -5.15
N LEU A 498 14.48 30.39 -4.43
CA LEU A 498 14.26 31.79 -4.78
C LEU A 498 15.03 32.68 -3.80
N HIS A 499 15.81 33.59 -4.32
CA HIS A 499 16.43 34.67 -3.55
C HIS A 499 15.85 36.03 -3.94
N LYS A 500 15.28 36.76 -2.97
CA LYS A 500 14.75 38.09 -3.18
C LYS A 500 15.05 38.96 -1.98
N LYS A 501 15.89 39.99 -2.22
CA LYS A 501 16.29 40.93 -1.18
C LYS A 501 15.10 41.63 -0.55
N ASP A 502 15.15 41.76 0.78
CA ASP A 502 14.14 42.42 1.61
C ASP A 502 12.73 41.76 1.50
N PHE A 503 12.66 40.48 1.16
CA PHE A 503 11.41 39.71 1.05
C PHE A 503 10.82 39.41 2.45
N ASP A 504 9.53 39.66 2.62
CA ASP A 504 8.78 39.30 3.83
C ASP A 504 7.56 38.45 3.43
N LEU A 505 7.63 37.15 3.67
CA LEU A 505 6.60 36.17 3.29
C LEU A 505 5.18 36.55 3.80
N GLU A 506 5.08 37.23 4.94
CA GLU A 506 3.79 37.61 5.53
C GLU A 506 3.20 38.92 4.98
N LYS A 507 3.97 39.65 4.18
CA LYS A 507 3.55 40.97 3.64
C LYS A 507 3.58 41.03 2.13
N ASP A 508 4.52 40.30 1.52
CA ASP A 508 4.76 40.34 0.09
C ASP A 508 4.08 39.15 -0.59
N THR A 509 3.60 39.36 -1.80
CA THR A 509 3.11 38.26 -2.66
C THR A 509 4.03 38.13 -3.84
N LEU A 510 4.51 36.90 -4.09
CA LEU A 510 5.28 36.55 -5.27
C LEU A 510 4.51 35.55 -6.13
N TYR A 511 4.58 35.74 -7.43
CA TYR A 511 4.04 34.86 -8.43
C TYR A 511 5.19 34.14 -9.13
N VAL A 512 5.12 32.81 -9.21
CA VAL A 512 6.11 31.96 -9.85
C VAL A 512 5.43 31.26 -11.04
N PRO A 513 5.43 31.85 -12.24
CA PRO A 513 4.89 31.20 -13.45
C PRO A 513 5.77 30.03 -13.87
N VAL A 514 5.11 28.94 -14.33
CA VAL A 514 5.75 27.73 -14.87
C VAL A 514 5.08 27.38 -16.20
N ASP A 515 5.86 27.32 -17.28
CA ASP A 515 5.45 26.93 -18.63
C ASP A 515 6.02 25.54 -18.93
N THR A 516 5.16 24.53 -19.06
CA THR A 516 5.52 23.14 -19.33
C THR A 516 5.07 22.66 -20.69
N THR A 517 3.88 23.07 -21.16
CA THR A 517 3.32 22.62 -22.43
C THR A 517 3.36 23.67 -23.54
N PRO A 518 3.74 23.29 -24.77
CA PRO A 518 3.72 24.21 -25.91
C PRO A 518 2.31 24.46 -26.48
N LYS A 519 1.25 23.84 -25.90
CA LYS A 519 -0.10 23.82 -26.52
C LYS A 519 -1.12 24.71 -25.83
N THR A 520 -0.95 24.96 -24.55
CA THR A 520 -1.84 25.78 -23.71
C THR A 520 -1.04 26.84 -22.97
N GLY A 521 -1.68 27.59 -22.12
CA GLY A 521 -1.05 28.57 -21.24
C GLY A 521 -1.48 29.99 -21.52
N SER A 522 -1.34 30.86 -20.51
CA SER A 522 -1.72 32.26 -20.57
C SER A 522 -0.56 33.18 -20.16
N THR A 523 -0.46 34.34 -20.83
CA THR A 523 0.49 35.40 -20.44
C THR A 523 -0.05 36.32 -19.34
N ARG A 524 -1.22 36.03 -18.80
CA ARG A 524 -1.88 36.82 -17.74
C ARG A 524 -2.76 35.91 -16.89
N MET A 525 -3.05 36.33 -15.69
CA MET A 525 -3.97 35.69 -14.77
C MET A 525 -5.12 36.63 -14.41
N GLU A 526 -6.38 36.14 -14.36
CA GLU A 526 -7.51 36.94 -13.90
C GLU A 526 -7.30 37.45 -12.47
N ASN A 527 -7.81 38.64 -12.21
CA ASN A 527 -7.72 39.31 -10.89
C ASN A 527 -6.28 39.56 -10.40
N CYS A 528 -5.30 39.53 -11.28
CA CYS A 528 -3.91 39.81 -11.04
C CYS A 528 -3.37 40.78 -12.09
N THR A 529 -2.46 41.67 -11.72
CA THR A 529 -1.82 42.62 -12.63
C THR A 529 -0.41 42.18 -13.08
N ALA A 530 0.04 40.99 -12.68
CA ALA A 530 1.25 40.38 -13.20
C ALA A 530 1.01 39.90 -14.64
N GLU A 531 1.99 40.16 -15.50
CA GLU A 531 2.04 39.59 -16.85
C GLU A 531 3.21 38.58 -16.91
N PHE A 532 3.06 37.55 -17.69
CA PHE A 532 4.11 36.54 -17.90
C PHE A 532 4.72 36.67 -19.27
N GLU A 533 6.05 36.55 -19.36
CA GLU A 533 6.78 36.63 -20.63
C GLU A 533 6.31 35.55 -21.63
N ARG A 534 5.90 34.39 -21.10
CA ARG A 534 5.48 33.22 -21.88
C ARG A 534 4.08 32.75 -21.49
N PRO A 535 3.36 32.05 -22.37
CA PRO A 535 2.17 31.33 -21.99
C PRO A 535 2.51 30.35 -20.84
N THR A 536 1.78 30.47 -19.74
CA THR A 536 2.06 29.79 -18.48
C THR A 536 0.93 28.83 -18.15
N ASP A 537 1.25 27.60 -17.76
CA ASP A 537 0.30 26.56 -17.42
C ASP A 537 0.03 26.52 -15.91
N PHE A 538 1.03 26.86 -15.10
CA PHE A 538 0.94 26.85 -13.64
C PHE A 538 1.43 28.16 -13.06
N VAL A 539 0.83 28.60 -11.95
CA VAL A 539 1.29 29.75 -11.18
C VAL A 539 1.36 29.36 -9.71
N LEU A 540 2.58 29.32 -9.15
CA LEU A 540 2.75 29.23 -7.71
C LEU A 540 2.61 30.64 -7.12
N ILE A 541 1.73 30.80 -6.14
CA ILE A 541 1.55 32.05 -5.39
C ILE A 541 2.13 31.86 -4.00
N LEU A 542 3.21 32.59 -3.70
CA LEU A 542 3.77 32.70 -2.34
C LEU A 542 3.06 33.85 -1.62
N ASN A 543 2.23 33.53 -0.64
CA ASN A 543 1.41 34.51 0.09
C ASN A 543 1.17 34.06 1.54
N GLY A 544 2.19 34.23 2.38
CA GLY A 544 2.15 33.75 3.76
C GLY A 544 2.23 32.22 3.88
N LYS A 545 2.33 31.76 5.12
CA LYS A 545 2.50 30.32 5.41
C LYS A 545 1.28 29.49 5.07
N ASP A 546 0.09 30.07 5.19
CA ASP A 546 -1.17 29.33 5.10
C ASP A 546 -1.86 29.44 3.73
N ASN A 547 -1.43 30.39 2.88
CA ASN A 547 -2.09 30.69 1.61
C ASN A 547 -1.22 30.40 0.38
N THR A 548 0.00 29.93 0.57
CA THR A 548 0.90 29.54 -0.53
C THR A 548 0.36 28.29 -1.24
N ARG A 549 0.22 28.40 -2.58
CA ARG A 549 -0.37 27.34 -3.40
C ARG A 549 0.06 27.40 -4.85
N LEU A 550 0.08 26.23 -5.50
CA LEU A 550 0.22 26.08 -6.92
C LEU A 550 -1.19 26.04 -7.57
N LEU A 551 -1.39 26.87 -8.58
CA LEU A 551 -2.58 26.88 -9.40
C LEU A 551 -2.27 26.33 -10.79
N VAL A 552 -3.29 25.81 -11.47
CA VAL A 552 -3.21 25.33 -12.85
C VAL A 552 -4.18 26.11 -13.73
N GLN A 553 -3.82 26.36 -14.99
CA GLN A 553 -4.74 26.92 -15.97
C GLN A 553 -5.97 26.02 -16.13
N ASP A 554 -7.19 26.56 -16.16
CA ASP A 554 -8.45 25.81 -16.22
C ASP A 554 -8.51 24.80 -17.36
N ARG A 555 -7.95 25.14 -18.55
CA ARG A 555 -7.87 24.20 -19.67
C ARG A 555 -6.91 23.02 -19.39
N TYR A 556 -5.91 23.20 -18.55
CA TYR A 556 -4.90 22.17 -18.25
C TYR A 556 -5.12 21.53 -16.88
N ASN A 557 -6.31 21.69 -16.31
CA ASN A 557 -6.70 21.13 -15.03
C ASN A 557 -7.26 19.70 -15.19
N PRO A 558 -6.57 18.66 -14.69
CA PRO A 558 -7.02 17.27 -14.84
C PRO A 558 -8.33 16.96 -14.10
N ILE A 559 -8.61 17.64 -12.99
CA ILE A 559 -9.89 17.47 -12.27
C ILE A 559 -11.04 18.00 -13.11
N HIS A 560 -10.89 19.17 -13.70
CA HIS A 560 -11.88 19.76 -14.59
C HIS A 560 -12.18 18.81 -15.77
N ALA A 561 -11.13 18.31 -16.42
CA ALA A 561 -11.29 17.45 -17.59
C ALA A 561 -11.89 16.06 -17.28
N ASN A 562 -11.62 15.48 -16.10
CA ASN A 562 -12.00 14.10 -15.80
C ASN A 562 -13.19 13.95 -14.84
N TYR A 563 -13.50 14.96 -14.03
CA TYR A 563 -14.47 14.84 -12.94
C TYR A 563 -15.48 16.00 -12.88
N GLU A 564 -15.44 16.97 -13.78
CA GLU A 564 -16.35 18.12 -13.74
C GLU A 564 -17.82 17.71 -13.81
N GLU A 565 -18.15 16.73 -14.65
CA GLU A 565 -19.51 16.20 -14.77
C GLU A 565 -19.98 15.60 -13.42
N ASP A 566 -19.11 14.91 -12.72
CA ASP A 566 -19.43 14.32 -11.41
C ASP A 566 -19.51 15.37 -10.28
N ILE A 567 -18.77 16.48 -10.40
CA ILE A 567 -18.73 17.56 -9.40
C ILE A 567 -19.88 18.55 -9.61
N THR A 568 -20.12 18.98 -10.86
CA THR A 568 -21.04 20.07 -11.18
C THR A 568 -22.28 19.62 -11.95
N GLY A 569 -22.23 18.45 -12.60
CA GLY A 569 -23.25 17.95 -13.54
C GLY A 569 -23.12 18.54 -14.95
N GLU A 570 -22.05 19.26 -15.26
CA GLU A 570 -21.78 19.87 -16.58
C GLU A 570 -20.69 19.06 -17.30
N ASP A 571 -20.93 18.73 -18.58
CA ASP A 571 -19.95 18.03 -19.42
C ASP A 571 -18.81 19.00 -19.83
N PRO A 572 -17.57 18.82 -19.38
CA PRO A 572 -16.47 19.74 -19.64
C PRO A 572 -16.05 19.83 -21.09
N TYR A 573 -16.45 18.86 -21.93
CA TYR A 573 -16.09 18.82 -23.35
C TYR A 573 -17.08 19.55 -24.28
N ILE A 574 -18.24 20.00 -23.77
CA ILE A 574 -19.22 20.74 -24.55
C ILE A 574 -18.75 22.18 -24.79
N ASP A 575 -18.19 22.85 -23.80
CA ASP A 575 -17.66 24.21 -23.87
C ASP A 575 -16.31 24.32 -23.17
N PRO A 576 -15.25 23.69 -23.74
CA PRO A 576 -13.95 23.62 -23.12
C PRO A 576 -13.32 25.01 -22.94
N PRO A 577 -12.53 25.22 -21.86
CA PRO A 577 -11.81 26.47 -21.65
C PRO A 577 -10.92 26.84 -22.85
N ALA A 578 -10.71 28.13 -23.10
CA ALA A 578 -9.84 28.59 -24.19
C ALA A 578 -8.37 28.19 -23.94
N LYS A 579 -7.61 27.92 -25.01
CA LYS A 579 -6.17 27.53 -24.90
C LYS A 579 -5.31 28.59 -24.20
N ASP A 580 -5.72 29.84 -24.25
CA ASP A 580 -5.08 31.02 -23.67
C ASP A 580 -5.90 31.62 -22.50
N SER A 581 -6.77 30.82 -21.89
CA SER A 581 -7.59 31.20 -20.74
C SER A 581 -6.72 31.79 -19.62
N ALA A 582 -7.16 32.93 -19.10
CA ALA A 582 -6.49 33.59 -17.98
C ALA A 582 -6.98 33.10 -16.60
N VAL A 583 -7.89 32.13 -16.58
CA VAL A 583 -8.41 31.52 -15.36
C VAL A 583 -7.42 30.46 -14.87
N PHE A 584 -7.02 30.57 -13.61
CA PHE A 584 -6.21 29.57 -12.91
C PHE A 584 -6.97 29.06 -11.69
N GLU A 585 -6.99 27.75 -11.52
CA GLU A 585 -7.78 27.06 -10.53
C GLU A 585 -6.90 26.33 -9.51
N ASN A 586 -7.50 25.99 -8.37
CA ASN A 586 -6.84 25.13 -7.38
C ASN A 586 -6.62 23.74 -7.98
N ILE A 587 -5.42 23.19 -7.76
CA ILE A 587 -5.16 21.79 -8.07
C ILE A 587 -5.76 20.95 -6.95
N CYS A 588 -6.70 20.09 -7.30
CA CYS A 588 -7.45 19.26 -6.36
C CYS A 588 -7.39 17.78 -6.73
N MET A 589 -7.71 16.93 -5.77
CA MET A 589 -7.96 15.50 -5.93
C MET A 589 -9.38 15.18 -5.48
N VAL A 590 -10.01 14.22 -6.12
CA VAL A 590 -11.34 13.73 -5.69
C VAL A 590 -11.20 12.88 -4.43
N LEU A 591 -12.07 13.13 -3.46
CA LEU A 591 -12.18 12.37 -2.22
C LEU A 591 -13.34 11.38 -2.27
N ARG A 592 -13.17 10.26 -1.60
CA ARG A 592 -14.26 9.36 -1.28
C ARG A 592 -15.06 9.90 -0.08
N ASP A 593 -16.26 10.41 -0.30
CA ASP A 593 -17.20 10.85 0.76
C ASP A 593 -18.45 9.95 0.77
N VAL A 594 -18.25 8.71 1.12
CA VAL A 594 -19.32 7.70 1.10
C VAL A 594 -20.40 8.00 2.14
N ILE A 595 -20.02 8.57 3.29
CA ILE A 595 -20.96 8.90 4.37
C ILE A 595 -21.88 10.05 3.96
N GLY A 596 -21.31 11.13 3.39
CA GLY A 596 -22.09 12.27 2.91
C GLY A 596 -23.06 11.87 1.81
N GLN A 597 -22.61 11.11 0.83
CA GLN A 597 -23.44 10.60 -0.26
C GLN A 597 -24.52 9.61 0.21
N TYR A 598 -24.25 8.81 1.24
CA TYR A 598 -25.26 7.93 1.85
C TYR A 598 -26.39 8.73 2.53
N GLN A 599 -26.05 9.86 3.17
CA GLN A 599 -27.02 10.73 3.82
C GLN A 599 -27.87 11.53 2.82
N ASP A 600 -27.24 12.01 1.76
CA ASP A 600 -27.89 12.74 0.66
C ASP A 600 -27.20 12.43 -0.68
N ALA A 601 -27.90 11.68 -1.54
CA ALA A 601 -27.39 11.30 -2.85
C ALA A 601 -27.12 12.49 -3.78
N ALA A 602 -27.60 13.69 -3.46
CA ALA A 602 -27.31 14.92 -4.19
C ALA A 602 -26.03 15.63 -3.66
N THR A 603 -25.36 15.06 -2.65
CA THR A 603 -24.09 15.61 -2.15
C THR A 603 -23.03 15.57 -3.26
N PRO A 604 -22.47 16.72 -3.67
CA PRO A 604 -21.40 16.75 -4.67
C PRO A 604 -20.19 15.94 -4.22
N LEU A 605 -19.38 15.48 -5.18
CA LEU A 605 -18.07 14.92 -4.84
C LEU A 605 -17.24 15.95 -4.07
N LYS A 606 -16.60 15.51 -3.00
CA LYS A 606 -15.63 16.32 -2.28
C LYS A 606 -14.28 16.30 -2.99
N THR A 607 -13.55 17.38 -2.82
CA THR A 607 -12.18 17.50 -3.32
C THR A 607 -11.23 17.90 -2.20
N PHE A 608 -9.99 17.44 -2.28
CA PHE A 608 -8.87 17.85 -1.45
C PHE A 608 -7.95 18.76 -2.28
N GLU A 609 -7.62 19.96 -1.78
CA GLU A 609 -6.72 20.89 -2.47
C GLU A 609 -5.27 20.42 -2.33
N SER A 610 -4.80 19.61 -3.27
CA SER A 610 -3.42 19.11 -3.29
C SER A 610 -2.40 20.15 -3.77
N GLY A 611 -2.83 21.21 -4.45
CA GLY A 611 -2.00 22.35 -4.85
C GLY A 611 -1.60 23.29 -3.71
N LYS A 612 -2.24 23.20 -2.54
CA LYS A 612 -1.85 23.97 -1.35
C LYS A 612 -0.55 23.46 -0.78
N LEU A 613 0.44 24.35 -0.58
CA LEU A 613 1.73 23.97 -0.06
C LEU A 613 1.79 24.10 1.47
N HIS A 614 2.45 23.14 2.11
CA HIS A 614 2.64 23.08 3.57
C HIS A 614 3.96 23.72 3.97
N TYR A 615 3.90 24.71 4.88
CA TYR A 615 5.08 25.38 5.42
C TYR A 615 5.74 24.55 6.53
N GLY A 616 7.02 24.22 6.39
CA GLY A 616 7.74 23.48 7.42
C GLY A 616 9.19 23.21 7.04
N ASN A 617 9.85 22.39 7.84
CA ASN A 617 11.20 21.89 7.56
C ASN A 617 11.12 20.45 7.06
N GLY A 618 11.54 20.20 5.84
CA GLY A 618 11.48 18.90 5.17
C GLY A 618 12.76 18.05 5.34
N ASN A 619 13.74 18.48 6.16
CA ASN A 619 14.95 17.69 6.38
C ASN A 619 14.76 16.66 7.49
N PRO A 620 14.82 15.35 7.19
CA PRO A 620 14.61 14.29 8.20
C PRO A 620 15.61 14.30 9.36
N SER A 621 16.75 14.98 9.21
CA SER A 621 17.75 15.12 10.26
C SER A 621 17.50 16.33 11.17
N ALA A 622 16.54 17.19 10.86
CA ALA A 622 16.22 18.37 11.64
C ALA A 622 15.26 18.04 12.79
N SER A 623 15.45 18.68 13.95
CA SER A 623 14.55 18.52 15.10
C SER A 623 13.13 19.05 14.85
N ALA A 624 12.96 19.94 13.86
CA ALA A 624 11.68 20.52 13.44
C ALA A 624 11.13 19.84 12.17
N TYR A 625 11.56 18.61 11.89
CA TYR A 625 11.12 17.87 10.71
C TYR A 625 9.59 17.72 10.65
N ASP A 626 9.05 18.03 9.49
CA ASP A 626 7.68 17.67 9.10
C ASP A 626 7.74 17.07 7.70
N SER A 627 7.39 15.80 7.57
CA SER A 627 7.44 15.08 6.29
C SER A 627 6.53 15.69 5.20
N ARG A 628 5.53 16.48 5.60
CA ARG A 628 4.62 17.20 4.68
C ARG A 628 5.17 18.52 4.17
N ALA A 629 6.31 19.01 4.71
CA ALA A 629 6.83 20.33 4.39
C ALA A 629 7.13 20.47 2.89
N ASP A 630 6.43 21.38 2.23
CA ASP A 630 6.63 21.71 0.81
C ASP A 630 7.51 22.96 0.63
N PHE A 631 7.52 23.88 1.60
CA PHE A 631 8.34 25.07 1.49
C PHE A 631 8.72 25.66 2.85
N ILE A 632 9.83 26.37 2.84
CA ILE A 632 10.34 27.16 3.98
C ILE A 632 10.90 28.49 3.51
N CYS A 633 10.80 29.52 4.36
CA CYS A 633 11.37 30.82 4.10
C CYS A 633 12.33 31.21 5.24
N ASN A 634 13.56 31.59 4.88
CA ASN A 634 14.59 32.03 5.80
C ASN A 634 15.17 33.39 5.35
N GLY A 635 14.56 34.50 5.82
CA GLY A 635 14.91 35.84 5.38
C GLY A 635 14.59 36.09 3.90
N ASP A 636 15.61 36.38 3.11
CA ASP A 636 15.51 36.68 1.69
C ASP A 636 15.37 35.41 0.81
N ASP A 637 15.47 34.23 1.43
CA ASP A 637 15.60 32.94 0.74
C ASP A 637 14.36 32.06 0.97
N VAL A 638 13.87 31.46 -0.11
CA VAL A 638 12.72 30.53 -0.07
C VAL A 638 13.10 29.24 -0.81
N GLU A 639 12.98 28.13 -0.12
CA GLU A 639 13.09 26.80 -0.71
C GLU A 639 11.71 26.15 -0.84
N ILE A 640 11.48 25.47 -1.95
CA ILE A 640 10.19 24.86 -2.29
C ILE A 640 10.44 23.52 -2.97
N ARG A 641 9.62 22.51 -2.68
CA ARG A 641 9.53 21.29 -3.47
C ARG A 641 8.13 21.16 -4.07
N ILE A 642 8.06 20.69 -5.30
CA ILE A 642 6.83 20.47 -6.06
C ILE A 642 6.88 19.06 -6.64
N PRO A 643 6.01 18.14 -6.22
CA PRO A 643 5.88 16.83 -6.84
C PRO A 643 5.59 16.94 -8.33
N TRP A 644 6.18 16.06 -9.14
CA TRP A 644 6.02 16.05 -10.60
C TRP A 644 4.56 16.02 -11.05
N GLN A 645 3.69 15.32 -10.33
CA GLN A 645 2.28 15.18 -10.67
C GLN A 645 1.51 16.49 -10.53
N LEU A 646 1.94 17.40 -9.64
CA LEU A 646 1.37 18.75 -9.56
C LEU A 646 1.70 19.63 -10.77
N LEU A 647 2.67 19.22 -11.60
CA LEU A 647 3.02 19.84 -12.88
C LEU A 647 2.55 18.99 -14.08
N ASN A 648 1.56 18.13 -13.89
CA ASN A 648 0.96 17.25 -14.89
C ASN A 648 1.96 16.31 -15.60
N PHE A 649 3.03 15.88 -14.94
CA PHE A 649 3.89 14.83 -15.48
C PHE A 649 3.22 13.46 -15.30
N SER A 650 3.02 12.74 -16.39
CA SER A 650 2.52 11.37 -16.40
C SER A 650 3.65 10.33 -16.26
N ASP A 651 4.84 10.66 -16.76
CA ASP A 651 6.08 9.88 -16.61
C ASP A 651 7.29 10.83 -16.52
N PRO A 652 7.66 11.29 -15.32
CA PRO A 652 8.81 12.17 -15.15
C PRO A 652 10.13 11.48 -15.50
N SER A 653 10.23 10.14 -15.42
CA SER A 653 11.45 9.41 -15.79
C SER A 653 11.83 9.62 -17.26
N ARG A 654 10.88 9.94 -18.12
CA ARG A 654 11.04 10.26 -19.55
C ARG A 654 10.67 11.68 -19.91
N MET A 655 10.41 12.53 -18.93
CA MET A 655 9.94 13.90 -19.12
C MET A 655 8.68 13.96 -19.99
N GLN A 656 7.69 13.12 -19.69
CA GLN A 656 6.38 13.11 -20.35
C GLN A 656 5.37 13.81 -19.48
N ILE A 657 4.66 14.78 -20.08
CA ILE A 657 3.52 15.48 -19.50
C ILE A 657 2.23 15.08 -20.21
N HIS A 658 1.09 15.35 -19.60
CA HIS A 658 -0.19 15.25 -20.30
C HIS A 658 -0.24 16.18 -21.49
N ASP A 659 -0.87 15.73 -22.57
CA ASP A 659 -1.25 16.60 -23.67
C ASP A 659 -2.46 17.48 -23.30
N ASP A 660 -2.86 18.40 -24.17
CA ASP A 660 -4.09 19.18 -24.01
C ASP A 660 -5.31 18.23 -23.87
N TYR A 661 -5.97 18.23 -22.71
CA TYR A 661 -7.08 17.32 -22.39
C TYR A 661 -8.24 17.37 -23.37
N TYR A 662 -8.43 18.51 -24.07
CA TYR A 662 -9.54 18.76 -24.98
C TYR A 662 -9.15 18.66 -26.45
N ASP A 663 -7.89 18.33 -26.75
CA ASP A 663 -7.38 18.20 -28.13
C ASP A 663 -6.98 16.72 -28.38
N GLY A 664 -7.77 16.03 -29.20
CA GLY A 664 -7.50 14.62 -29.52
C GLY A 664 -8.28 13.63 -28.64
N ASN A 665 -7.59 12.79 -27.89
CA ASN A 665 -8.17 11.67 -27.15
C ASN A 665 -8.50 11.97 -25.67
N TYR A 666 -8.96 13.15 -25.37
CA TYR A 666 -9.44 13.55 -24.04
C TYR A 666 -8.36 13.41 -22.94
N GLY A 667 -7.14 13.88 -23.23
CA GLY A 667 -6.07 13.92 -22.24
C GLY A 667 -5.38 12.59 -21.93
N ILE A 668 -5.73 11.49 -22.59
CA ILE A 668 -5.05 10.20 -22.41
C ILE A 668 -3.71 10.05 -23.15
N GLU A 669 -3.35 11.05 -23.96
CA GLU A 669 -2.07 11.09 -24.65
C GLU A 669 -1.03 11.87 -23.85
N ALA A 670 0.23 11.48 -23.96
CA ALA A 670 1.36 12.14 -23.33
C ALA A 670 2.30 12.77 -24.36
N VAL A 671 2.93 13.86 -23.97
CA VAL A 671 3.90 14.59 -24.80
C VAL A 671 5.25 14.68 -24.06
N GLY A 672 6.31 14.25 -24.73
CA GLY A 672 7.67 14.42 -24.21
C GLY A 672 8.16 15.85 -24.35
N ILE A 673 8.65 16.43 -23.27
CA ILE A 673 9.26 17.77 -23.26
C ILE A 673 10.77 17.70 -22.96
N LYS A 674 11.51 18.74 -23.33
CA LYS A 674 12.97 18.83 -23.10
C LYS A 674 13.35 20.06 -22.32
N GLU A 675 12.40 20.91 -22.04
CA GLU A 675 12.61 22.18 -21.37
C GLU A 675 11.31 22.62 -20.70
N MET A 676 11.48 23.33 -19.63
CA MET A 676 10.43 24.01 -18.86
C MET A 676 10.93 25.43 -18.62
N PHE A 677 10.02 26.39 -18.56
CA PHE A 677 10.36 27.78 -18.28
C PHE A 677 9.79 28.18 -16.95
N ILE A 678 10.56 28.91 -16.16
CA ILE A 678 10.18 29.34 -14.82
C ILE A 678 10.78 30.70 -14.51
N GLY A 679 10.04 31.50 -13.77
CA GLY A 679 10.49 32.80 -13.26
C GLY A 679 9.76 33.18 -11.99
N PHE A 680 10.02 34.35 -11.43
CA PHE A 680 9.20 34.88 -10.35
C PHE A 680 9.22 36.42 -10.34
N GLY A 681 8.19 37.01 -9.75
CA GLY A 681 8.06 38.45 -9.63
C GLY A 681 6.83 38.87 -8.86
N SER A 682 6.59 40.18 -8.80
CA SER A 682 5.44 40.78 -8.14
C SER A 682 4.48 41.38 -9.17
N GLU A 683 3.27 41.73 -8.76
CA GLU A 683 2.29 42.40 -9.60
C GLU A 683 2.84 43.70 -10.24
N GLY A 684 2.24 44.10 -11.36
CA GLY A 684 2.51 45.34 -12.07
C GLY A 684 3.73 45.31 -13.00
N ASN A 685 4.40 44.18 -13.13
CA ASN A 685 5.52 43.98 -14.04
C ASN A 685 5.34 42.69 -14.87
N THR A 686 5.98 42.66 -16.03
CA THR A 686 6.11 41.39 -16.79
C THR A 686 7.20 40.57 -16.13
N ILE A 687 6.85 39.32 -15.77
CA ILE A 687 7.76 38.39 -15.14
C ILE A 687 8.55 37.66 -16.24
N GLU A 688 9.86 37.91 -16.29
CA GLU A 688 10.80 37.22 -17.16
C GLU A 688 11.00 35.77 -16.70
N MET A 689 11.15 34.84 -17.67
CA MET A 689 11.24 33.41 -17.40
C MET A 689 12.51 32.81 -17.98
N GLY A 690 13.27 32.09 -17.15
CA GLY A 690 14.45 31.34 -17.57
C GLY A 690 14.10 29.93 -18.05
N CYS A 691 14.98 29.35 -18.86
CA CYS A 691 14.82 28.02 -19.43
C CYS A 691 15.56 26.97 -18.58
N LEU A 692 14.84 26.02 -18.01
CA LEU A 692 15.40 24.80 -17.44
C LEU A 692 15.43 23.70 -18.51
N LYS A 693 16.61 23.12 -18.74
CA LYS A 693 16.73 21.93 -19.60
C LYS A 693 16.42 20.68 -18.81
N LEU A 694 15.47 19.88 -19.30
CA LEU A 694 15.03 18.65 -18.68
C LEU A 694 15.72 17.44 -19.30
N LYS A 695 16.08 16.49 -18.45
CA LYS A 695 16.65 15.21 -18.85
C LYS A 695 16.08 14.11 -17.95
N GLY A 696 15.37 13.17 -18.56
CA GLY A 696 14.89 11.98 -17.85
C GLY A 696 16.01 11.05 -17.41
N TRP A 697 15.73 10.24 -16.42
CA TRP A 697 16.63 9.21 -15.88
C TRP A 697 16.32 7.81 -16.40
N GLU A 698 15.27 7.67 -17.21
CA GLU A 698 14.82 6.43 -17.85
C GLU A 698 14.49 5.33 -16.82
N ASN A 699 15.32 4.29 -16.73
CA ASN A 699 15.10 3.12 -15.88
C ASN A 699 16.07 3.03 -14.69
N THR A 700 16.87 4.06 -14.45
CA THR A 700 17.86 4.03 -13.35
C THR A 700 17.42 5.02 -12.27
N VAL A 701 17.00 4.51 -11.14
CA VAL A 701 16.55 5.31 -10.00
C VAL A 701 17.55 5.15 -8.86
N PRO A 702 18.37 6.17 -8.58
CA PRO A 702 19.18 6.17 -7.37
C PRO A 702 18.28 6.45 -6.17
N TYR A 703 18.38 5.62 -5.13
CA TYR A 703 17.64 5.79 -3.88
C TYR A 703 18.45 5.32 -2.68
N HIS A 704 18.05 5.73 -1.51
CA HIS A 704 18.54 5.21 -0.24
C HIS A 704 17.38 4.95 0.72
N GLU A 705 17.60 4.04 1.68
CA GLU A 705 16.62 3.68 2.67
C GLU A 705 16.64 4.67 3.85
N ARG A 706 15.46 5.07 4.31
CA ARG A 706 15.29 5.88 5.50
C ARG A 706 14.13 5.35 6.35
N LEU A 707 14.38 5.17 7.66
CA LEU A 707 13.30 4.85 8.61
C LEU A 707 12.46 6.10 8.87
N LYS A 708 11.14 5.98 8.68
CA LYS A 708 10.19 7.05 8.99
C LYS A 708 10.06 7.28 10.49
N GLU A 709 9.60 8.47 10.92
CA GLU A 709 9.29 8.73 12.33
C GLU A 709 8.29 7.71 12.90
N ALA A 710 7.37 7.21 12.07
CA ALA A 710 6.41 6.16 12.44
C ALA A 710 7.07 4.90 13.00
N TYR A 711 8.22 4.50 12.45
CA TYR A 711 9.01 3.39 12.96
C TYR A 711 9.45 3.63 14.41
N GLN A 712 9.91 4.84 14.74
CA GLN A 712 10.37 5.18 16.10
C GLN A 712 9.21 5.21 17.10
N VAL A 713 8.06 5.75 16.69
CA VAL A 713 6.85 5.77 17.52
C VAL A 713 6.40 4.35 17.84
N LEU A 714 6.31 3.48 16.84
CA LEU A 714 5.92 2.08 17.01
C LEU A 714 6.94 1.30 17.86
N LYS A 715 8.24 1.49 17.60
CA LYS A 715 9.35 0.88 18.37
C LYS A 715 9.25 1.24 19.85
N THR A 716 9.03 2.52 20.16
CA THR A 716 8.87 3.00 21.53
C THR A 716 7.68 2.30 22.21
N TYR A 717 6.57 2.19 21.52
CA TYR A 717 5.37 1.52 22.04
C TYR A 717 5.60 0.02 22.30
N TRP A 718 6.07 -0.73 21.32
CA TRP A 718 6.23 -2.18 21.43
C TRP A 718 7.37 -2.62 22.34
N THR A 719 8.44 -1.83 22.47
CA THR A 719 9.58 -2.19 23.31
C THR A 719 9.52 -1.55 24.70
N GLY A 720 8.68 -0.54 24.93
CA GLY A 720 8.64 0.24 26.17
C GLY A 720 9.91 1.07 26.41
N LYS A 721 10.76 1.24 25.40
CA LYS A 721 12.02 2.01 25.48
C LYS A 721 11.81 3.37 24.82
N GLU A 722 11.97 4.45 25.59
CA GLU A 722 11.99 5.80 25.01
C GLU A 722 13.19 5.95 24.06
N TYR A 723 12.99 6.75 23.01
CA TYR A 723 14.06 7.12 22.07
C TYR A 723 14.98 8.14 22.77
N GLU A 724 16.28 7.84 22.88
CA GLU A 724 17.32 8.75 23.40
C GLU A 724 17.70 9.84 22.38
#